data_4ee1587a0f7207a07f8eec10fa01bc4a
#
_entry.id   4ee1587a0f7207a07f8eec10fa01bc4a
#
_cell.length_a   1.000
_cell.length_b   1.000
_cell.length_c   1.000
_cell.angle_alpha   90.00
_cell.angle_beta   90.00
_cell.angle_gamma   90.00
#
_symmetry.space_group_name_H-M   'P 1'
#
loop_
_entity.id
_entity.type
_entity.pdbx_description
1 polymer ?
#
loop_
_entity_poly.entity_id
_entity_poly.type
_entity_poly.pdbx_seq_one_letter_code
_entity_poly.pdbx_strand_id
1 'polypeptide(L)'
;MPRTSRPLQVLPIILREVEVTGIVDITPNMRRLTVAGDQLAAGGVGEAARPAFRSEGFDDHVKLVIPPPDGSSLDIGEQEEFRFNWNREALNRARDYTVRSVDHETNSFSIDIVRHDSGLASDWAFGVAVGDRISFAGPKTCAGLADDIDFHLLVADETALPAVGRWLEEAPAGTRGHIIIEVPTSDDIQDIPTEADVEIDWLIRGSTAPGESRLMFDAVKNLDLPEGRTFAWCAGETLTIAPIRRYLRREIGLPKEDVEVVGYWRKMPTRPAEAGAAVDSEAGSTLEGSAAVSASAGSGAAGSPDSAGPAATGSEGRAAPDSTLEVLHQVHEMTELLPAIITRTAVTLGINDLIAGGVATAEAIAAELGIAADRVRPVLTAMCSLGLLAREGEAYRNTPTGAVLTGEGASDGLDLSDPAMLDLFSLVDLVDVLRGGFASRTSRASATEAPTWHDQRAADPGLDAAHRRRSLDHLQYVLDLILDLEPVAAAGSLAVVGDVDAEAADALTRKAPHSGQTIHTPGAESLSGRRSWPDVDCTLVIAGLTGRSRAEVTALLDRMLAASRTLIIVEPFTDEAEADDHQAEELITTLATTGNPSLTSDGLIKDLHALGAAHVEVKDIGWGFGRFRSAVIATRS
;
A
#
# COMPACT_ATOMS: atom_id res chain seq x y z
N MET A 1 -3.30 -3.61 -13.67
CA MET A 1 -3.12 -5.01 -13.23
C MET A 1 -2.97 -4.98 -11.72
N PRO A 2 -3.51 -5.96 -10.97
CA PRO A 2 -3.29 -6.00 -9.53
C PRO A 2 -1.78 -5.97 -9.22
N ARG A 3 -1.42 -5.51 -8.02
CA ARG A 3 0.01 -5.45 -7.60
C ARG A 3 0.62 -6.82 -7.43
N THR A 4 -0.20 -7.82 -7.19
CA THR A 4 0.16 -9.22 -7.00
C THR A 4 -0.84 -10.11 -7.70
N SER A 5 -0.40 -11.27 -8.15
CA SER A 5 -1.28 -12.33 -8.67
C SER A 5 -1.94 -13.15 -7.57
N ARG A 6 -1.59 -12.89 -6.30
CA ARG A 6 -2.18 -13.57 -5.14
C ARG A 6 -3.56 -12.99 -4.82
N PRO A 7 -4.55 -13.82 -4.48
CA PRO A 7 -5.84 -13.33 -3.99
C PRO A 7 -5.63 -12.62 -2.64
N LEU A 8 -5.95 -11.32 -2.62
CA LEU A 8 -5.77 -10.46 -1.45
C LEU A 8 -7.10 -10.26 -0.73
N GLN A 9 -7.12 -10.47 0.57
CA GLN A 9 -8.22 -10.13 1.46
C GLN A 9 -7.80 -9.08 2.47
N VAL A 10 -8.62 -8.05 2.64
CA VAL A 10 -8.41 -7.01 3.64
C VAL A 10 -9.17 -7.36 4.92
N LEU A 11 -8.51 -7.20 6.04
CA LEU A 11 -9.05 -7.54 7.36
C LEU A 11 -9.14 -6.30 8.25
N PRO A 12 -10.07 -6.27 9.23
CA PRO A 12 -10.14 -5.22 10.24
C PRO A 12 -8.86 -5.15 11.08
N ILE A 13 -8.33 -3.93 11.25
CA ILE A 13 -7.24 -3.71 12.19
C ILE A 13 -7.82 -3.67 13.60
N ILE A 14 -7.72 -4.80 14.27
CA ILE A 14 -8.24 -4.98 15.63
C ILE A 14 -7.08 -5.13 16.59
N LEU A 15 -7.07 -4.30 17.63
CA LEU A 15 -6.16 -4.48 18.77
C LEU A 15 -6.62 -5.68 19.61
N ARG A 16 -5.68 -6.56 19.91
CA ARG A 16 -5.89 -7.75 20.75
C ARG A 16 -4.79 -7.86 21.79
N GLU A 17 -5.14 -8.38 22.94
CA GLU A 17 -4.19 -8.79 23.98
C GLU A 17 -4.17 -10.31 24.09
N VAL A 18 -2.98 -10.88 24.16
CA VAL A 18 -2.73 -12.32 24.30
C VAL A 18 -1.65 -12.58 25.34
N GLU A 19 -1.58 -13.81 25.79
CA GLU A 19 -0.59 -14.29 26.76
C GLU A 19 0.43 -15.21 26.07
N VAL A 20 1.69 -15.09 26.43
CA VAL A 20 2.75 -16.01 25.99
C VAL A 20 2.54 -17.35 26.68
N THR A 21 2.21 -18.38 25.91
CA THR A 21 1.93 -19.75 26.43
C THR A 21 3.05 -20.73 26.15
N GLY A 22 3.95 -20.41 25.23
CA GLY A 22 5.09 -21.26 24.87
C GLY A 22 6.30 -20.46 24.42
N ILE A 23 7.47 -20.97 24.75
CA ILE A 23 8.76 -20.40 24.35
C ILE A 23 9.68 -21.56 23.94
N VAL A 24 10.21 -21.51 22.71
CA VAL A 24 11.13 -22.53 22.18
C VAL A 24 12.24 -21.84 21.41
N ASP A 25 13.49 -22.12 21.74
CA ASP A 25 14.63 -21.72 20.89
C ASP A 25 14.74 -22.71 19.72
N ILE A 26 14.35 -22.26 18.52
CA ILE A 26 14.36 -23.05 17.29
C ILE A 26 15.79 -23.28 16.81
N THR A 27 16.59 -22.20 16.85
CA THR A 27 18.01 -22.19 16.59
C THR A 27 18.72 -21.28 17.61
N PRO A 28 20.06 -21.23 17.67
CA PRO A 28 20.75 -20.30 18.56
C PRO A 28 20.35 -18.83 18.36
N ASN A 29 19.93 -18.48 17.12
CA ASN A 29 19.58 -17.11 16.72
C ASN A 29 18.09 -16.91 16.45
N MET A 30 17.22 -17.91 16.70
CA MET A 30 15.78 -17.78 16.46
C MET A 30 14.95 -18.38 17.59
N ARG A 31 14.06 -17.60 18.16
CA ARG A 31 13.13 -17.98 19.23
C ARG A 31 11.70 -17.95 18.73
N ARG A 32 10.96 -19.04 18.95
CA ARG A 32 9.51 -19.12 18.74
C ARG A 32 8.77 -18.81 20.02
N LEU A 33 7.84 -17.87 19.92
CA LEU A 33 6.84 -17.60 20.94
C LEU A 33 5.48 -18.10 20.46
N THR A 34 4.79 -18.86 21.30
CA THR A 34 3.38 -19.19 21.10
C THR A 34 2.57 -18.28 22.01
N VAL A 35 1.57 -17.63 21.44
CA VAL A 35 0.66 -16.74 22.17
C VAL A 35 -0.78 -17.22 22.02
N ALA A 36 -1.58 -17.08 23.07
CA ALA A 36 -2.97 -17.50 23.08
C ALA A 36 -3.84 -16.52 23.87
N GLY A 37 -5.15 -16.54 23.64
CA GLY A 37 -6.08 -15.75 24.43
C GLY A 37 -7.48 -15.68 23.83
N ASP A 38 -8.45 -15.39 24.70
CA ASP A 38 -9.87 -15.28 24.31
C ASP A 38 -10.13 -14.19 23.28
N GLN A 39 -9.22 -13.23 23.18
CA GLN A 39 -9.34 -12.17 22.20
C GLN A 39 -9.03 -12.62 20.76
N LEU A 40 -8.53 -13.83 20.55
CA LEU A 40 -8.39 -14.42 19.21
C LEU A 40 -9.72 -14.97 18.67
N ALA A 41 -10.65 -15.35 19.56
CA ALA A 41 -12.01 -15.70 19.17
C ALA A 41 -12.86 -14.46 18.84
N ALA A 42 -13.93 -14.66 18.08
CA ALA A 42 -14.96 -13.65 17.90
C ALA A 42 -15.58 -13.29 19.25
N GLY A 43 -15.82 -11.98 19.46
CA GLY A 43 -16.35 -11.50 20.74
C GLY A 43 -16.73 -10.03 20.68
N GLY A 44 -17.05 -9.45 21.85
CA GLY A 44 -17.52 -8.07 21.96
C GLY A 44 -19.04 -7.94 21.77
N VAL A 45 -19.59 -6.78 22.08
CA VAL A 45 -21.03 -6.48 22.00
C VAL A 45 -21.20 -5.09 21.38
N GLY A 46 -22.15 -4.94 20.43
CA GLY A 46 -22.44 -3.66 19.79
C GLY A 46 -21.30 -3.15 18.91
N GLU A 47 -21.00 -1.86 18.97
CA GLU A 47 -19.95 -1.19 18.19
C GLU A 47 -18.52 -1.72 18.46
N ALA A 48 -18.33 -2.46 19.57
CA ALA A 48 -17.08 -3.13 19.89
C ALA A 48 -17.05 -4.61 19.46
N ALA A 49 -17.85 -5.02 18.50
CA ALA A 49 -17.83 -6.38 17.97
C ALA A 49 -16.45 -6.67 17.35
N ARG A 50 -15.82 -7.74 17.81
CA ARG A 50 -14.51 -8.17 17.35
C ARG A 50 -14.66 -9.47 16.55
N PRO A 51 -14.27 -9.52 15.26
CA PRO A 51 -14.22 -10.77 14.51
C PRO A 51 -13.14 -11.70 15.07
N ALA A 52 -13.24 -12.99 14.77
CA ALA A 52 -12.17 -13.94 15.07
C ALA A 52 -10.88 -13.51 14.36
N PHE A 53 -9.75 -13.82 15.01
CA PHE A 53 -8.44 -13.65 14.38
C PHE A 53 -8.32 -14.55 13.16
N ARG A 54 -7.82 -14.01 12.07
CA ARG A 54 -7.60 -14.73 10.81
C ARG A 54 -6.20 -14.42 10.29
N SER A 55 -5.55 -15.43 9.76
CA SER A 55 -4.29 -15.34 9.05
C SER A 55 -4.21 -16.54 8.12
N GLU A 56 -4.35 -16.32 6.82
CA GLU A 56 -4.46 -17.36 5.80
C GLU A 56 -3.27 -17.32 4.82
N GLY A 57 -2.52 -16.23 4.78
CA GLY A 57 -1.34 -16.08 3.96
C GLY A 57 -0.05 -16.46 4.69
N PHE A 58 0.89 -17.06 3.98
CA PHE A 58 2.15 -17.52 4.57
C PHE A 58 3.03 -16.38 5.09
N ASP A 59 2.91 -15.18 4.53
CA ASP A 59 3.63 -13.96 4.88
C ASP A 59 2.77 -12.93 5.65
N ASP A 60 1.59 -13.34 6.08
CA ASP A 60 0.76 -12.51 6.95
C ASP A 60 1.53 -12.08 8.19
N HIS A 61 1.39 -10.83 8.57
CA HIS A 61 2.08 -10.28 9.72
C HIS A 61 1.16 -9.50 10.64
N VAL A 62 1.52 -9.48 11.90
CA VAL A 62 0.87 -8.69 12.94
C VAL A 62 1.84 -7.66 13.49
N LYS A 63 1.32 -6.54 13.93
CA LYS A 63 2.09 -5.47 14.58
C LYS A 63 2.06 -5.68 16.10
N LEU A 64 3.16 -6.23 16.65
CA LEU A 64 3.34 -6.41 18.08
C LEU A 64 3.68 -5.08 18.74
N VAL A 65 3.04 -4.75 19.85
CA VAL A 65 3.33 -3.58 20.67
C VAL A 65 4.22 -4.01 21.83
N ILE A 66 5.50 -3.71 21.76
CA ILE A 66 6.47 -4.14 22.78
C ILE A 66 6.26 -3.30 24.05
N PRO A 67 5.94 -3.91 25.19
CA PRO A 67 5.67 -3.18 26.42
C PRO A 67 6.91 -2.41 26.93
N PRO A 68 6.73 -1.34 27.70
CA PRO A 68 7.83 -0.66 28.37
C PRO A 68 8.58 -1.59 29.33
N PRO A 69 9.93 -1.54 29.37
CA PRO A 69 10.74 -2.46 30.19
C PRO A 69 10.57 -2.23 31.69
N ASP A 70 10.09 -1.07 32.10
CA ASP A 70 9.81 -0.72 33.49
C ASP A 70 8.43 -1.16 33.96
N GLY A 71 7.64 -1.80 33.09
CA GLY A 71 6.27 -2.25 33.39
C GLY A 71 5.24 -1.12 33.48
N SER A 72 5.58 0.09 33.04
CA SER A 72 4.61 1.19 32.97
C SER A 72 3.49 0.90 31.98
N SER A 73 2.32 1.44 32.22
CA SER A 73 1.19 1.33 31.28
C SER A 73 1.46 2.17 30.04
N LEU A 74 1.20 1.58 28.88
CA LEU A 74 1.29 2.25 27.59
C LEU A 74 -0.12 2.49 27.05
N ASP A 75 -0.45 3.75 26.74
CA ASP A 75 -1.65 4.07 25.96
C ASP A 75 -1.39 3.69 24.49
N ILE A 76 -2.07 2.64 24.04
CA ILE A 76 -1.83 2.09 22.69
C ILE A 76 -2.62 2.87 21.65
N GLY A 77 -3.80 3.41 22.02
CA GLY A 77 -4.70 4.12 21.12
C GLY A 77 -6.15 3.66 21.25
N GLU A 78 -6.97 4.02 20.29
CA GLU A 78 -8.42 3.81 20.31
C GLU A 78 -8.89 2.90 19.18
N GLN A 79 -9.75 1.92 19.52
CA GLN A 79 -10.36 1.01 18.56
C GLN A 79 -11.65 1.62 18.03
N GLU A 80 -11.73 1.80 16.72
CA GLU A 80 -12.97 2.06 15.97
C GLU A 80 -13.46 0.77 15.30
N GLU A 81 -14.65 0.79 14.68
CA GLU A 81 -15.30 -0.42 14.15
C GLU A 81 -14.37 -1.24 13.23
N PHE A 82 -13.65 -0.58 12.33
CA PHE A 82 -12.79 -1.27 11.34
C PHE A 82 -11.32 -0.85 11.39
N ARG A 83 -10.94 0.13 12.19
CA ARG A 83 -9.59 0.67 12.26
C ARG A 83 -9.14 0.89 13.68
N PHE A 84 -7.83 1.01 13.85
CA PHE A 84 -7.21 1.32 15.11
C PHE A 84 -6.42 2.63 15.00
N ASN A 85 -6.77 3.62 15.81
CA ASN A 85 -6.08 4.90 15.88
C ASN A 85 -4.93 4.80 16.87
N TRP A 86 -3.71 4.74 16.33
CA TRP A 86 -2.50 4.51 17.12
C TRP A 86 -2.08 5.75 17.91
N ASN A 87 -1.74 5.56 19.19
CA ASN A 87 -0.93 6.53 19.88
C ASN A 87 0.50 6.50 19.35
N ARG A 88 1.13 7.67 19.18
CA ARG A 88 2.46 7.80 18.59
C ARG A 88 3.53 7.04 19.38
N GLU A 89 3.46 7.08 20.72
CA GLU A 89 4.41 6.36 21.57
C GLU A 89 4.30 4.84 21.36
N ALA A 90 3.08 4.31 21.31
CA ALA A 90 2.84 2.90 21.05
C ALA A 90 3.30 2.50 19.65
N LEU A 91 3.05 3.33 18.63
CA LEU A 91 3.51 3.09 17.27
C LEU A 91 5.05 3.02 17.19
N ASN A 92 5.77 3.86 17.92
CA ASN A 92 7.23 3.82 18.01
C ASN A 92 7.75 2.51 18.63
N ARG A 93 6.93 1.87 19.47
CA ARG A 93 7.24 0.57 20.10
C ARG A 93 6.68 -0.63 19.37
N ALA A 94 5.95 -0.42 18.29
CA ALA A 94 5.35 -1.48 17.50
C ALA A 94 6.34 -2.04 16.46
N ARG A 95 6.30 -3.37 16.24
CA ARG A 95 7.14 -4.06 15.25
C ARG A 95 6.32 -5.13 14.54
N ASP A 96 6.54 -5.27 13.24
CA ASP A 96 5.86 -6.26 12.42
C ASP A 96 6.54 -7.61 12.55
N TYR A 97 5.75 -8.66 12.76
CA TYR A 97 6.20 -10.04 12.82
C TYR A 97 5.28 -10.97 12.05
N THR A 98 5.88 -11.86 11.29
CA THR A 98 5.15 -12.88 10.54
C THR A 98 4.39 -13.81 11.49
N VAL A 99 3.14 -14.10 11.15
CA VAL A 99 2.36 -15.15 11.80
C VAL A 99 2.86 -16.50 11.28
N ARG A 100 3.70 -17.17 12.07
CA ARG A 100 4.39 -18.41 11.68
C ARG A 100 3.44 -19.61 11.56
N SER A 101 2.46 -19.68 12.44
CA SER A 101 1.40 -20.69 12.42
C SER A 101 0.19 -20.23 13.20
N VAL A 102 -0.99 -20.73 12.87
CA VAL A 102 -2.25 -20.47 13.58
C VAL A 102 -2.88 -21.80 13.98
N ASP A 103 -3.34 -21.88 15.22
CA ASP A 103 -4.16 -22.99 15.71
C ASP A 103 -5.50 -22.44 16.21
N HIS A 104 -6.53 -22.64 15.42
CA HIS A 104 -7.88 -22.19 15.73
C HIS A 104 -8.57 -23.02 16.82
N GLU A 105 -8.12 -24.26 17.07
CA GLU A 105 -8.70 -25.12 18.12
C GLU A 105 -8.28 -24.63 19.50
N THR A 106 -7.03 -24.22 19.63
CA THR A 106 -6.48 -23.69 20.89
C THR A 106 -6.55 -22.18 21.01
N ASN A 107 -7.07 -21.46 19.99
CA ASN A 107 -7.02 -20.00 19.91
C ASN A 107 -5.61 -19.49 20.17
N SER A 108 -4.66 -19.95 19.40
CA SER A 108 -3.26 -19.56 19.51
C SER A 108 -2.62 -19.32 18.14
N PHE A 109 -1.53 -18.58 18.13
CA PHE A 109 -0.64 -18.49 16.99
C PHE A 109 0.82 -18.39 17.45
N SER A 110 1.75 -18.65 16.54
CA SER A 110 3.17 -18.51 16.84
C SER A 110 3.84 -17.45 15.98
N ILE A 111 4.92 -16.89 16.53
CA ILE A 111 5.83 -15.95 15.85
C ILE A 111 7.26 -16.37 16.12
N ASP A 112 8.13 -16.23 15.12
CA ASP A 112 9.56 -16.47 15.27
C ASP A 112 10.31 -15.14 15.27
N ILE A 113 11.17 -14.95 16.26
CA ILE A 113 11.91 -13.72 16.49
C ILE A 113 13.40 -13.99 16.39
N VAL A 114 14.05 -13.28 15.46
CA VAL A 114 15.51 -13.37 15.26
C VAL A 114 16.23 -12.57 16.33
N ARG A 115 17.32 -13.13 16.84
CA ARG A 115 18.20 -12.47 17.81
C ARG A 115 19.06 -11.42 17.13
N HIS A 116 19.04 -10.20 17.65
CA HIS A 116 19.92 -9.12 17.24
C HIS A 116 20.70 -8.58 18.44
N ASP A 117 21.89 -8.04 18.20
CA ASP A 117 22.75 -7.50 19.25
C ASP A 117 22.13 -6.32 20.02
N SER A 118 21.18 -5.62 19.39
CA SER A 118 20.37 -4.58 20.01
C SER A 118 19.07 -4.44 19.24
N GLY A 119 17.95 -4.42 19.95
CA GLY A 119 16.64 -4.24 19.30
C GLY A 119 15.48 -4.45 20.25
N LEU A 120 14.57 -3.48 20.27
CA LEU A 120 13.44 -3.44 21.19
C LEU A 120 12.69 -4.77 21.29
N ALA A 121 12.40 -5.38 20.15
CA ALA A 121 11.62 -6.64 20.12
C ALA A 121 12.49 -7.86 20.42
N SER A 122 13.75 -7.89 19.97
CA SER A 122 14.70 -8.95 20.32
C SER A 122 14.95 -8.97 21.83
N ASP A 123 15.26 -7.82 22.44
CA ASP A 123 15.51 -7.72 23.88
C ASP A 123 14.28 -8.20 24.69
N TRP A 124 13.09 -7.77 24.28
CA TRP A 124 11.84 -8.25 24.89
C TRP A 124 11.65 -9.76 24.73
N ALA A 125 11.75 -10.29 23.53
CA ALA A 125 11.46 -11.69 23.22
C ALA A 125 12.42 -12.66 23.92
N PHE A 126 13.68 -12.26 24.12
CA PHE A 126 14.67 -13.07 24.82
C PHE A 126 14.65 -12.87 26.34
N GLY A 127 13.85 -11.91 26.85
CA GLY A 127 13.59 -11.70 28.28
C GLY A 127 12.20 -12.13 28.76
N VAL A 128 11.25 -12.37 27.82
CA VAL A 128 9.86 -12.70 28.14
C VAL A 128 9.73 -14.08 28.80
N ALA A 129 8.72 -14.23 29.65
CA ALA A 129 8.36 -15.49 30.30
C ALA A 129 6.96 -15.97 29.89
N VAL A 130 6.70 -17.26 30.05
CA VAL A 130 5.34 -17.80 29.93
C VAL A 130 4.44 -17.16 30.97
N GLY A 131 3.28 -16.66 30.55
CA GLY A 131 2.34 -15.88 31.37
C GLY A 131 2.43 -14.36 31.13
N ASP A 132 3.47 -13.88 30.46
CA ASP A 132 3.56 -12.47 30.11
C ASP A 132 2.55 -12.12 29.01
N ARG A 133 2.06 -10.87 29.03
CA ARG A 133 1.06 -10.38 28.07
C ARG A 133 1.68 -9.47 27.05
N ILE A 134 1.14 -9.53 25.84
CA ILE A 134 1.49 -8.64 24.74
C ILE A 134 0.24 -8.25 23.96
N SER A 135 0.21 -7.00 23.52
CA SER A 135 -0.82 -6.49 22.61
C SER A 135 -0.31 -6.51 21.17
N PHE A 136 -1.21 -6.77 20.24
CA PHE A 136 -0.92 -6.69 18.81
C PHE A 136 -2.14 -6.25 18.02
N ALA A 137 -1.90 -5.75 16.81
CA ALA A 137 -2.96 -5.41 15.86
C ALA A 137 -2.71 -6.09 14.51
N GLY A 138 -3.78 -6.39 13.79
CA GLY A 138 -3.72 -7.06 12.48
C GLY A 138 -3.97 -8.57 12.53
N PRO A 139 -3.66 -9.30 11.44
CA PRO A 139 -3.19 -8.80 10.16
C PRO A 139 -4.16 -7.81 9.52
N LYS A 140 -3.65 -6.86 8.76
CA LYS A 140 -4.52 -5.95 7.97
C LYS A 140 -4.90 -6.52 6.62
N THR A 141 -4.10 -7.44 6.12
CA THR A 141 -4.30 -8.15 4.85
C THR A 141 -3.84 -9.59 5.00
N CYS A 142 -4.52 -10.49 4.29
CA CYS A 142 -4.07 -11.85 4.04
C CYS A 142 -3.98 -12.05 2.53
N ALA A 143 -2.91 -12.67 2.04
CA ALA A 143 -2.78 -13.00 0.64
C ALA A 143 -2.62 -14.52 0.48
N GLY A 144 -3.57 -15.17 -0.19
CA GLY A 144 -3.51 -16.59 -0.52
C GLY A 144 -2.34 -16.93 -1.45
N LEU A 145 -2.20 -18.17 -1.85
CA LEU A 145 -1.27 -18.55 -2.91
C LEU A 145 -1.81 -18.05 -4.26
N ALA A 146 -0.91 -17.67 -5.16
CA ALA A 146 -1.30 -17.31 -6.52
C ALA A 146 -1.80 -18.54 -7.28
N ASP A 147 -2.89 -18.36 -8.05
CA ASP A 147 -3.45 -19.41 -8.88
C ASP A 147 -2.65 -19.59 -10.19
N ASP A 148 -2.70 -20.78 -10.78
CA ASP A 148 -2.09 -21.09 -12.08
C ASP A 148 -0.57 -20.81 -12.17
N ILE A 149 0.16 -21.05 -11.07
CA ILE A 149 1.62 -20.94 -11.01
C ILE A 149 2.25 -22.34 -11.21
N ASP A 150 3.16 -22.42 -12.20
CA ASP A 150 3.90 -23.65 -12.50
C ASP A 150 5.14 -23.83 -11.60
N PHE A 151 5.69 -22.72 -11.10
CA PHE A 151 6.93 -22.73 -10.32
C PHE A 151 7.00 -21.56 -9.32
N HIS A 152 7.42 -21.82 -8.08
CA HIS A 152 7.59 -20.84 -7.04
C HIS A 152 9.08 -20.62 -6.73
N LEU A 153 9.51 -19.37 -6.75
CA LEU A 153 10.85 -18.97 -6.29
C LEU A 153 10.69 -18.16 -5.00
N LEU A 154 11.15 -18.71 -3.87
CA LEU A 154 11.16 -17.98 -2.60
C LEU A 154 12.60 -17.67 -2.19
N VAL A 155 12.88 -16.41 -1.84
CA VAL A 155 14.21 -15.96 -1.43
C VAL A 155 14.10 -15.20 -0.12
N ALA A 156 14.82 -15.62 0.91
CA ALA A 156 14.67 -15.08 2.26
C ALA A 156 16.00 -14.97 3.00
N ASP A 157 16.16 -13.93 3.81
CA ASP A 157 17.12 -13.96 4.91
C ASP A 157 16.47 -14.57 6.18
N GLU A 158 17.22 -14.64 7.27
CA GLU A 158 16.74 -15.20 8.54
C GLU A 158 15.48 -14.52 9.07
N THR A 159 15.22 -13.24 8.74
CA THR A 159 14.05 -12.51 9.22
C THR A 159 12.77 -12.90 8.48
N ALA A 160 12.91 -13.35 7.25
CA ALA A 160 11.82 -13.78 6.39
C ALA A 160 11.65 -15.33 6.38
N LEU A 161 12.59 -16.06 6.99
CA LEU A 161 12.51 -17.52 7.16
C LEU A 161 11.20 -17.99 7.80
N PRO A 162 10.57 -17.28 8.78
CA PRO A 162 9.27 -17.68 9.31
C PRO A 162 8.16 -17.76 8.25
N ALA A 163 8.15 -16.85 7.28
CA ALA A 163 7.20 -16.88 6.17
C ALA A 163 7.46 -18.05 5.23
N VAL A 164 8.73 -18.28 4.87
CA VAL A 164 9.13 -19.43 4.05
C VAL A 164 8.82 -20.75 4.75
N GLY A 165 9.08 -20.85 6.05
CA GLY A 165 8.78 -22.03 6.84
C GLY A 165 7.28 -22.36 6.86
N ARG A 166 6.43 -21.33 6.99
CA ARG A 166 4.99 -21.49 6.89
C ARG A 166 4.56 -21.91 5.48
N TRP A 167 5.11 -21.29 4.45
CA TRP A 167 4.84 -21.69 3.06
C TRP A 167 5.19 -23.17 2.81
N LEU A 168 6.35 -23.63 3.28
CA LEU A 168 6.78 -25.01 3.13
C LEU A 168 5.82 -26.01 3.78
N GLU A 169 5.31 -25.68 4.97
CA GLU A 169 4.37 -26.52 5.72
C GLU A 169 2.95 -26.50 5.15
N GLU A 170 2.52 -25.37 4.55
CA GLU A 170 1.15 -25.18 4.06
C GLU A 170 1.00 -25.39 2.54
N ALA A 171 2.10 -25.40 1.77
CA ALA A 171 2.06 -25.57 0.33
C ALA A 171 1.41 -26.91 -0.06
N PRO A 172 0.49 -26.94 -1.04
CA PRO A 172 -0.12 -28.17 -1.52
C PRO A 172 0.90 -29.20 -2.00
N ALA A 173 0.63 -30.47 -1.80
CA ALA A 173 1.49 -31.56 -2.27
C ALA A 173 1.78 -31.45 -3.77
N GLY A 174 3.06 -31.55 -4.14
CA GLY A 174 3.52 -31.44 -5.52
C GLY A 174 3.65 -30.01 -6.04
N THR A 175 3.46 -28.98 -5.21
CA THR A 175 3.81 -27.61 -5.58
C THR A 175 5.31 -27.54 -5.89
N ARG A 176 5.67 -27.08 -7.09
CA ARG A 176 7.06 -27.02 -7.54
C ARG A 176 7.70 -25.70 -7.21
N GLY A 177 8.96 -25.73 -6.77
CA GLY A 177 9.66 -24.50 -6.47
C GLY A 177 11.15 -24.66 -6.16
N HIS A 178 11.81 -23.51 -5.96
CA HIS A 178 13.18 -23.40 -5.47
C HIS A 178 13.23 -22.37 -4.35
N ILE A 179 13.80 -22.74 -3.23
CA ILE A 179 13.82 -21.94 -2.02
C ILE A 179 15.27 -21.59 -1.72
N ILE A 180 15.57 -20.31 -1.59
CA ILE A 180 16.93 -19.81 -1.27
C ILE A 180 16.85 -19.09 0.07
N ILE A 181 17.60 -19.57 1.05
CA ILE A 181 17.55 -19.03 2.42
C ILE A 181 18.96 -18.69 2.89
N GLU A 182 19.17 -17.43 3.24
CA GLU A 182 20.42 -16.97 3.84
C GLU A 182 20.29 -16.99 5.36
N VAL A 183 21.25 -17.64 6.05
CA VAL A 183 21.32 -17.73 7.51
C VAL A 183 22.71 -17.36 8.02
N PRO A 184 22.84 -16.91 9.28
CA PRO A 184 24.14 -16.54 9.86
C PRO A 184 25.15 -17.68 9.89
N THR A 185 24.72 -18.86 10.37
CA THR A 185 25.59 -20.02 10.60
C THR A 185 24.90 -21.32 10.18
N SER A 186 25.66 -22.42 10.11
CA SER A 186 25.10 -23.76 9.86
C SER A 186 24.16 -24.24 10.97
N ASP A 187 24.27 -23.70 12.18
CA ASP A 187 23.44 -24.06 13.32
C ASP A 187 22.04 -23.40 13.23
N ASP A 188 21.87 -22.45 12.28
CA ASP A 188 20.58 -21.80 12.00
C ASP A 188 19.78 -22.47 10.88
N ILE A 189 20.32 -23.53 10.27
CA ILE A 189 19.60 -24.36 9.30
C ILE A 189 18.47 -25.11 10.03
N GLN A 190 17.26 -25.07 9.47
CA GLN A 190 16.11 -25.75 10.03
C GLN A 190 15.67 -26.91 9.13
N ASP A 191 15.23 -28.01 9.76
CA ASP A 191 14.57 -29.12 9.08
C ASP A 191 13.05 -28.84 9.11
N ILE A 192 12.52 -28.33 7.99
CA ILE A 192 11.13 -27.89 7.86
C ILE A 192 10.39 -28.92 7.02
N PRO A 193 9.35 -29.60 7.56
CA PRO A 193 8.59 -30.58 6.80
C PRO A 193 7.82 -29.91 5.67
N THR A 194 7.75 -30.58 4.51
CA THR A 194 6.97 -30.11 3.37
C THR A 194 6.50 -31.28 2.50
N GLU A 195 5.33 -31.12 1.89
CA GLU A 195 4.82 -32.03 0.84
C GLU A 195 5.04 -31.44 -0.57
N ALA A 196 5.61 -30.25 -0.66
CA ALA A 196 5.95 -29.59 -1.91
C ALA A 196 7.19 -30.26 -2.58
N ASP A 197 7.23 -30.23 -3.91
CA ASP A 197 8.37 -30.70 -4.73
C ASP A 197 9.35 -29.54 -4.94
N VAL A 198 10.21 -29.28 -3.94
CA VAL A 198 11.10 -28.13 -3.89
C VAL A 198 12.55 -28.51 -3.63
N GLU A 199 13.46 -27.72 -4.19
CA GLU A 199 14.87 -27.68 -3.79
C GLU A 199 15.08 -26.55 -2.80
N ILE A 200 15.91 -26.75 -1.77
CA ILE A 200 16.19 -25.72 -0.75
C ILE A 200 17.71 -25.48 -0.67
N ASP A 201 18.12 -24.29 -1.03
CA ASP A 201 19.50 -23.84 -0.89
C ASP A 201 19.69 -23.02 0.39
N TRP A 202 20.49 -23.56 1.32
CA TRP A 202 20.91 -22.85 2.51
C TRP A 202 22.23 -22.11 2.27
N LEU A 203 22.22 -20.79 2.33
CA LEU A 203 23.35 -19.92 2.15
C LEU A 203 23.88 -19.46 3.50
N ILE A 204 25.11 -19.81 3.84
CA ILE A 204 25.71 -19.44 5.13
C ILE A 204 26.50 -18.16 4.96
N ARG A 205 26.01 -17.07 5.56
CA ARG A 205 26.63 -15.74 5.50
C ARG A 205 27.96 -15.67 6.24
N GLY A 206 28.12 -16.45 7.31
CA GLY A 206 29.35 -16.48 8.11
C GLY A 206 29.65 -15.14 8.77
N SER A 207 30.88 -14.64 8.56
CA SER A 207 31.33 -13.40 9.15
C SER A 207 30.91 -12.13 8.41
N THR A 208 30.23 -12.25 7.29
CA THR A 208 29.66 -11.10 6.57
C THR A 208 28.54 -10.48 7.41
N ALA A 209 28.58 -9.16 7.59
CA ALA A 209 27.57 -8.48 8.39
C ALA A 209 26.18 -8.60 7.74
N PRO A 210 25.10 -8.69 8.52
CA PRO A 210 23.74 -8.68 8.00
C PRO A 210 23.50 -7.47 7.09
N GLY A 211 22.88 -7.69 5.92
CA GLY A 211 22.62 -6.64 4.92
C GLY A 211 23.84 -6.24 4.07
N GLU A 212 24.94 -7.00 4.10
CA GLU A 212 26.10 -6.79 3.23
C GLU A 212 26.40 -7.99 2.32
N SER A 213 25.64 -9.06 2.47
CA SER A 213 25.80 -10.27 1.68
C SER A 213 25.24 -10.09 0.26
N ARG A 214 25.84 -10.79 -0.69
CA ARG A 214 25.34 -10.92 -2.07
C ARG A 214 24.91 -12.35 -2.39
N LEU A 215 24.97 -13.25 -1.43
CA LEU A 215 24.76 -14.68 -1.64
C LEU A 215 23.39 -14.97 -2.27
N MET A 216 22.31 -14.35 -1.76
CA MET A 216 20.97 -14.50 -2.30
C MET A 216 20.89 -14.05 -3.77
N PHE A 217 21.42 -12.87 -4.08
CA PHE A 217 21.41 -12.37 -5.46
C PHE A 217 22.22 -13.24 -6.41
N ASP A 218 23.42 -13.68 -5.98
CA ASP A 218 24.29 -14.53 -6.79
C ASP A 218 23.65 -15.92 -7.00
N ALA A 219 22.95 -16.47 -6.01
CA ALA A 219 22.20 -17.72 -6.13
C ALA A 219 21.04 -17.58 -7.14
N VAL A 220 20.22 -16.54 -7.00
CA VAL A 220 19.12 -16.27 -7.95
C VAL A 220 19.63 -16.08 -9.38
N LYS A 221 20.76 -15.40 -9.55
CA LYS A 221 21.35 -15.17 -10.88
C LYS A 221 21.86 -16.45 -11.56
N ASN A 222 22.29 -17.41 -10.75
CA ASN A 222 22.80 -18.70 -11.24
C ASN A 222 21.70 -19.77 -11.42
N LEU A 223 20.45 -19.45 -11.07
CA LEU A 223 19.32 -20.36 -11.17
C LEU A 223 18.73 -20.30 -12.58
N ASP A 224 18.56 -21.46 -13.20
CA ASP A 224 17.81 -21.61 -14.45
C ASP A 224 16.33 -21.83 -14.11
N LEU A 225 15.50 -20.81 -14.35
CA LEU A 225 14.06 -20.95 -14.15
C LEU A 225 13.45 -21.87 -15.21
N PRO A 226 12.55 -22.79 -14.84
CA PRO A 226 11.88 -23.67 -15.78
C PRO A 226 10.92 -22.90 -16.68
N GLU A 227 10.52 -23.52 -17.78
CA GLU A 227 9.42 -23.02 -18.60
C GLU A 227 8.10 -23.02 -17.81
N GLY A 228 7.26 -22.02 -18.05
CA GLY A 228 5.97 -21.85 -17.41
C GLY A 228 5.87 -20.54 -16.64
N ARG A 229 4.76 -20.36 -15.93
CA ARG A 229 4.52 -19.17 -15.12
C ARG A 229 5.21 -19.30 -13.76
N THR A 230 6.15 -18.42 -13.49
CA THR A 230 6.90 -18.39 -12.22
C THR A 230 6.38 -17.24 -11.35
N PHE A 231 6.04 -17.55 -10.10
CA PHE A 231 5.82 -16.57 -9.06
C PHE A 231 7.06 -16.47 -8.16
N ALA A 232 7.60 -15.28 -8.00
CA ALA A 232 8.78 -15.01 -7.18
C ALA A 232 8.41 -14.14 -5.98
N TRP A 233 8.71 -14.62 -4.77
CA TRP A 233 8.59 -13.89 -3.53
C TRP A 233 9.97 -13.77 -2.87
N CYS A 234 10.38 -12.54 -2.55
CA CYS A 234 11.67 -12.27 -1.92
C CYS A 234 11.48 -11.36 -0.72
N ALA A 235 12.03 -11.72 0.45
CA ALA A 235 11.98 -10.85 1.62
C ALA A 235 13.26 -10.91 2.45
N GLY A 236 13.58 -9.78 3.10
CA GLY A 236 14.79 -9.63 3.90
C GLY A 236 15.24 -8.18 3.98
N GLU A 237 16.56 -7.97 4.07
CA GLU A 237 17.14 -6.61 4.10
C GLU A 237 16.86 -5.87 2.77
N THR A 238 16.31 -4.67 2.89
CA THR A 238 15.76 -3.90 1.76
C THR A 238 16.74 -3.70 0.59
N LEU A 239 17.98 -3.35 0.88
CA LEU A 239 18.96 -3.06 -0.17
C LEU A 239 19.61 -4.34 -0.75
N THR A 240 19.63 -5.41 0.03
CA THR A 240 20.16 -6.72 -0.39
C THR A 240 19.23 -7.40 -1.40
N ILE A 241 17.92 -7.27 -1.22
CA ILE A 241 16.91 -7.90 -2.11
C ILE A 241 16.54 -7.04 -3.33
N ALA A 242 16.79 -5.72 -3.31
CA ALA A 242 16.48 -4.83 -4.44
C ALA A 242 17.10 -5.25 -5.79
N PRO A 243 18.38 -5.71 -5.86
CA PRO A 243 18.97 -6.23 -7.08
C PRO A 243 18.25 -7.47 -7.65
N ILE A 244 17.68 -8.32 -6.76
CA ILE A 244 16.92 -9.52 -7.16
C ILE A 244 15.67 -9.11 -7.92
N ARG A 245 14.90 -8.13 -7.38
CA ARG A 245 13.72 -7.59 -8.05
C ARG A 245 14.06 -7.09 -9.46
N ARG A 246 15.12 -6.28 -9.58
CA ARG A 246 15.54 -5.73 -10.87
C ARG A 246 15.90 -6.84 -11.86
N TYR A 247 16.63 -7.85 -11.43
CA TYR A 247 17.04 -9.00 -12.25
C TYR A 247 15.82 -9.77 -12.75
N LEU A 248 14.92 -10.18 -11.84
CA LEU A 248 13.71 -10.95 -12.19
C LEU A 248 12.79 -10.19 -13.15
N ARG A 249 12.63 -8.87 -12.93
CA ARG A 249 11.74 -8.02 -13.74
C ARG A 249 12.32 -7.60 -15.07
N ARG A 250 13.59 -7.20 -15.11
CA ARG A 250 14.20 -6.58 -16.31
C ARG A 250 15.04 -7.53 -17.15
N GLU A 251 15.73 -8.48 -16.51
CA GLU A 251 16.61 -9.41 -17.22
C GLU A 251 15.88 -10.73 -17.53
N ILE A 252 15.16 -11.30 -16.58
CA ILE A 252 14.33 -12.50 -16.79
C ILE A 252 13.00 -12.15 -17.46
N GLY A 253 12.40 -10.99 -17.13
CA GLY A 253 11.16 -10.51 -17.74
C GLY A 253 9.89 -11.06 -17.08
N LEU A 254 9.92 -11.47 -15.82
CA LEU A 254 8.72 -11.91 -15.11
C LEU A 254 7.68 -10.77 -15.04
N PRO A 255 6.38 -11.05 -15.13
CA PRO A 255 5.32 -10.07 -14.95
C PRO A 255 5.39 -9.37 -13.60
N LYS A 256 4.93 -8.12 -13.53
CA LYS A 256 4.98 -7.33 -12.27
C LYS A 256 4.18 -8.00 -11.14
N GLU A 257 3.04 -8.51 -11.47
CA GLU A 257 2.13 -9.19 -10.57
C GLU A 257 2.65 -10.52 -10.03
N ASP A 258 3.64 -11.12 -10.70
CA ASP A 258 4.25 -12.39 -10.29
C ASP A 258 5.59 -12.20 -9.55
N VAL A 259 5.98 -10.96 -9.22
CA VAL A 259 7.21 -10.66 -8.47
C VAL A 259 6.91 -9.79 -7.26
N GLU A 260 6.93 -10.38 -6.08
CA GLU A 260 6.82 -9.68 -4.81
C GLU A 260 8.18 -9.61 -4.12
N VAL A 261 8.64 -8.40 -3.80
CA VAL A 261 9.89 -8.20 -3.07
C VAL A 261 9.64 -7.23 -1.93
N VAL A 262 9.73 -7.73 -0.70
CA VAL A 262 9.30 -7.03 0.52
C VAL A 262 10.48 -6.81 1.45
N GLY A 263 10.81 -5.54 1.74
CA GLY A 263 11.81 -5.22 2.74
C GLY A 263 11.30 -5.46 4.16
N TYR A 264 11.82 -6.44 4.85
CA TYR A 264 11.46 -6.75 6.24
C TYR A 264 12.23 -5.88 7.22
N TRP A 265 13.44 -5.50 6.87
CA TRP A 265 14.26 -4.60 7.67
C TRP A 265 15.24 -3.82 6.78
N ARG A 266 15.89 -2.81 7.38
CA ARG A 266 16.88 -2.00 6.69
C ARG A 266 18.08 -1.75 7.58
N LYS A 267 19.28 -2.02 7.06
CA LYS A 267 20.51 -1.67 7.72
C LYS A 267 20.69 -0.15 7.75
N MET A 268 20.74 0.41 8.96
CA MET A 268 21.05 1.83 9.11
C MET A 268 22.55 2.07 8.90
N PRO A 269 22.95 3.12 8.16
CA PRO A 269 24.37 3.48 8.05
C PRO A 269 24.94 3.78 9.43
N THR A 270 26.04 3.15 9.79
CA THR A 270 26.82 3.51 10.98
C THR A 270 27.32 4.94 10.81
N ARG A 271 26.87 5.87 11.64
CA ARG A 271 27.40 7.23 11.69
C ARG A 271 28.89 7.12 12.08
N PRO A 272 29.83 7.73 11.33
CA PRO A 272 31.22 7.79 11.80
C PRO A 272 31.20 8.45 13.17
N ALA A 273 31.90 7.85 14.14
CA ALA A 273 32.02 8.44 15.47
C ALA A 273 32.81 9.75 15.34
N GLU A 274 32.10 10.87 15.39
CA GLU A 274 32.72 12.17 15.64
C GLU A 274 33.23 12.16 17.09
N ALA A 275 34.54 12.34 17.24
CA ALA A 275 35.20 12.45 18.53
C ALA A 275 34.67 13.68 19.28
N GLY A 276 33.93 13.46 20.36
CA GLY A 276 33.73 14.39 21.45
C GLY A 276 32.64 15.43 21.28
N ALA A 277 31.41 15.07 21.64
CA ALA A 277 30.50 15.89 22.48
C ALA A 277 29.26 15.03 22.80
N ALA A 278 29.06 14.75 24.07
CA ALA A 278 27.85 14.13 24.56
C ALA A 278 26.68 15.11 24.37
N VAL A 279 25.73 14.73 23.52
CA VAL A 279 24.38 15.30 23.54
C VAL A 279 23.45 14.10 23.36
N ASP A 280 22.70 13.82 24.41
CA ASP A 280 21.60 12.88 24.42
C ASP A 280 20.60 13.27 23.31
N SER A 281 20.41 12.40 22.33
CA SER A 281 19.25 12.45 21.48
C SER A 281 18.88 11.00 21.11
N GLU A 282 17.89 10.50 21.84
CA GLU A 282 17.10 9.34 21.43
C GLU A 282 16.39 9.66 20.12
N ALA A 283 16.94 9.18 19.02
CA ALA A 283 16.26 9.15 17.73
C ALA A 283 15.73 7.73 17.52
N GLY A 284 14.48 7.53 17.89
CA GLY A 284 13.74 6.31 17.56
C GLY A 284 13.60 6.18 16.05
N SER A 285 14.19 5.13 15.50
CA SER A 285 14.07 4.75 14.10
C SER A 285 12.74 4.02 13.92
N THR A 286 11.74 4.70 13.38
CA THR A 286 10.57 4.05 12.81
C THR A 286 10.83 3.82 11.33
N LEU A 287 11.15 2.58 10.98
CA LEU A 287 10.97 2.10 9.63
C LEU A 287 9.62 1.40 9.57
N GLU A 288 8.66 2.06 8.96
CA GLU A 288 7.42 1.43 8.56
C GLU A 288 7.75 0.30 7.60
N GLY A 289 7.39 -0.93 7.99
CA GLY A 289 7.36 -2.05 7.08
C GLY A 289 6.47 -1.68 5.90
N SER A 290 7.02 -1.71 4.72
CA SER A 290 6.34 -1.43 3.48
C SER A 290 5.21 -2.43 3.26
N ALA A 291 4.05 -2.13 3.80
CA ALA A 291 2.84 -2.53 3.11
C ALA A 291 2.61 -1.47 2.06
N ALA A 292 2.55 -1.88 0.82
CA ALA A 292 2.37 -1.04 -0.33
C ALA A 292 1.27 0.00 -0.13
N VAL A 293 1.68 1.17 0.28
CA VAL A 293 0.85 2.37 0.19
C VAL A 293 1.06 2.88 -1.22
N SER A 294 0.01 2.94 -2.01
CA SER A 294 0.03 3.80 -3.18
C SER A 294 0.18 5.22 -2.64
N ALA A 295 1.41 5.68 -2.59
CA ALA A 295 1.66 7.08 -2.37
C ALA A 295 1.15 7.81 -3.60
N SER A 296 0.01 8.46 -3.50
CA SER A 296 -0.16 9.69 -4.23
C SER A 296 0.96 10.59 -3.75
N ALA A 297 1.81 11.01 -4.68
CA ALA A 297 2.96 11.81 -4.37
C ALA A 297 2.52 13.13 -3.74
N GLY A 298 2.74 13.25 -2.47
CA GLY A 298 2.72 14.49 -1.73
C GLY A 298 4.08 14.69 -1.09
N SER A 299 4.86 15.60 -1.60
CA SER A 299 6.08 16.06 -0.97
C SER A 299 5.71 16.85 0.27
N GLY A 300 6.02 16.33 1.44
CA GLY A 300 5.86 17.07 2.69
C GLY A 300 6.66 16.43 3.77
N ALA A 301 7.76 17.04 4.11
CA ALA A 301 8.57 16.64 5.25
C ALA A 301 7.78 16.76 6.56
N ALA A 302 7.89 15.74 7.36
CA ALA A 302 7.85 15.70 8.82
C ALA A 302 6.76 16.50 9.54
N GLY A 303 5.94 15.78 10.25
CA GLY A 303 5.21 16.30 11.40
C GLY A 303 3.72 16.00 11.35
N SER A 304 3.33 14.83 11.84
CA SER A 304 1.94 14.60 12.22
C SER A 304 1.62 15.39 13.47
N PRO A 305 0.55 16.14 13.50
CA PRO A 305 -0.02 16.61 14.75
C PRO A 305 -1.08 15.64 15.26
N ASP A 306 -1.12 15.59 16.57
CA ASP A 306 -2.01 14.91 17.45
C ASP A 306 -3.46 14.82 16.99
N SER A 307 -4.04 13.62 17.14
CA SER A 307 -5.49 13.45 17.20
C SER A 307 -5.94 13.56 18.66
N ALA A 308 -6.45 14.71 19.04
CA ALA A 308 -7.28 14.85 20.23
C ALA A 308 -8.75 14.82 19.79
N GLY A 309 -9.56 14.07 20.54
CA GLY A 309 -10.99 13.89 20.34
C GLY A 309 -11.83 15.18 20.48
N PRO A 310 -13.16 15.10 20.33
CA PRO A 310 -13.98 16.18 19.84
C PRO A 310 -14.21 17.27 20.88
N ALA A 311 -13.59 18.41 20.68
CA ALA A 311 -14.08 19.67 21.21
C ALA A 311 -13.91 20.71 20.11
N ALA A 312 -15.02 21.26 19.71
CA ALA A 312 -15.10 22.35 18.75
C ALA A 312 -14.06 23.45 19.03
N THR A 313 -13.58 24.01 17.94
CA THR A 313 -12.84 25.25 17.74
C THR A 313 -11.35 25.11 17.48
N GLY A 314 -10.98 25.45 16.26
CA GLY A 314 -9.68 25.98 15.90
C GLY A 314 -8.69 24.93 15.44
N SER A 315 -8.36 25.01 14.16
CA SER A 315 -7.15 24.48 13.59
C SER A 315 -5.97 24.76 14.53
N GLU A 316 -5.58 23.79 15.35
CA GLU A 316 -4.26 23.83 15.97
C GLU A 316 -3.24 23.48 14.90
N GLY A 317 -3.00 24.48 14.09
CA GLY A 317 -1.97 24.50 13.11
C GLY A 317 -0.61 24.35 13.75
N ARG A 318 0.31 23.80 12.96
CA ARG A 318 1.76 23.94 13.07
C ARG A 318 2.09 25.20 13.86
N ALA A 319 2.87 25.08 14.94
CA ALA A 319 3.27 26.22 15.76
C ALA A 319 3.69 27.39 14.85
N ALA A 320 3.14 28.56 15.08
CA ALA A 320 3.45 29.71 14.25
C ALA A 320 4.97 29.95 14.28
N PRO A 321 5.62 30.15 13.14
CA PRO A 321 7.06 30.39 13.09
C PRO A 321 7.41 31.65 13.90
N ASP A 322 8.39 31.52 14.78
CA ASP A 322 8.76 32.57 15.76
C ASP A 322 9.51 33.77 15.16
N SER A 323 9.89 33.69 13.87
CA SER A 323 10.60 34.77 13.20
C SER A 323 10.14 34.99 11.76
N THR A 324 10.28 36.24 11.27
CA THR A 324 9.97 36.59 9.86
C THR A 324 10.82 35.78 8.88
N LEU A 325 12.05 35.40 9.25
CA LEU A 325 12.94 34.60 8.42
C LEU A 325 12.44 33.16 8.27
N GLU A 326 11.90 32.57 9.33
CA GLU A 326 11.30 31.22 9.28
C GLU A 326 10.05 31.21 8.41
N VAL A 327 9.20 32.24 8.52
CA VAL A 327 8.04 32.41 7.61
C VAL A 327 8.47 32.49 6.17
N LEU A 328 9.49 33.33 5.86
CA LEU A 328 9.99 33.47 4.50
C LEU A 328 10.63 32.18 3.97
N HIS A 329 11.34 31.44 4.82
CA HIS A 329 11.92 30.16 4.46
C HIS A 329 10.83 29.13 4.16
N GLN A 330 9.80 29.06 5.00
CA GLN A 330 8.65 28.20 4.78
C GLN A 330 7.90 28.52 3.47
N VAL A 331 7.69 29.80 3.16
CA VAL A 331 7.07 30.19 1.89
C VAL A 331 7.97 29.83 0.71
N HIS A 332 9.29 29.98 0.86
CA HIS A 332 10.25 29.59 -0.18
C HIS A 332 10.17 28.08 -0.45
N GLU A 333 10.20 27.23 0.59
CA GLU A 333 10.03 25.78 0.45
C GLU A 333 8.71 25.41 -0.24
N MET A 334 7.60 26.07 0.11
CA MET A 334 6.29 25.82 -0.50
C MET A 334 6.24 26.19 -1.99
N THR A 335 7.11 27.07 -2.47
CA THR A 335 7.13 27.53 -3.87
C THR A 335 8.15 26.81 -4.73
N GLU A 336 8.99 25.92 -4.15
CA GLU A 336 10.01 25.18 -4.89
C GLU A 336 9.41 24.01 -5.68
N LEU A 337 9.54 24.05 -7.00
CA LEU A 337 9.16 22.95 -7.89
C LEU A 337 10.31 22.00 -8.19
N LEU A 338 11.56 22.50 -8.13
CA LEU A 338 12.74 21.76 -8.57
C LEU A 338 12.97 20.47 -7.78
N PRO A 339 12.88 20.43 -6.43
CA PRO A 339 13.07 19.22 -5.65
C PRO A 339 12.11 18.10 -6.09
N ALA A 340 10.83 18.41 -6.25
CA ALA A 340 9.81 17.47 -6.66
C ALA A 340 10.06 16.88 -8.07
N ILE A 341 10.47 17.72 -9.01
CA ILE A 341 10.74 17.28 -10.39
C ILE A 341 12.02 16.45 -10.47
N ILE A 342 13.11 16.88 -9.81
CA ILE A 342 14.38 16.13 -9.81
C ILE A 342 14.21 14.77 -9.15
N THR A 343 13.51 14.70 -8.01
CA THR A 343 13.25 13.42 -7.32
C THR A 343 12.50 12.45 -8.23
N ARG A 344 11.41 12.90 -8.86
CA ARG A 344 10.65 12.09 -9.81
C ARG A 344 11.46 11.68 -11.04
N THR A 345 12.28 12.60 -11.57
CA THR A 345 13.18 12.28 -12.69
C THR A 345 14.18 11.21 -12.31
N ALA A 346 14.75 11.29 -11.12
CA ALA A 346 15.71 10.30 -10.63
C ALA A 346 15.07 8.90 -10.50
N VAL A 347 13.85 8.84 -9.95
CA VAL A 347 13.06 7.59 -9.82
C VAL A 347 12.71 7.05 -11.21
N THR A 348 12.16 7.87 -12.11
CA THR A 348 11.77 7.46 -13.46
C THR A 348 12.94 6.89 -14.26
N LEU A 349 14.11 7.47 -14.11
CA LEU A 349 15.34 6.99 -14.75
C LEU A 349 16.04 5.86 -13.98
N GLY A 350 15.62 5.55 -12.74
CA GLY A 350 16.26 4.55 -11.90
C GLY A 350 17.70 4.91 -11.49
N ILE A 351 18.01 6.20 -11.36
CA ILE A 351 19.41 6.66 -11.08
C ILE A 351 19.88 6.13 -9.74
N ASN A 352 19.04 6.19 -8.70
CA ASN A 352 19.39 5.69 -7.37
C ASN A 352 19.62 4.17 -7.35
N ASP A 353 18.86 3.41 -8.16
CA ASP A 353 19.04 1.97 -8.32
C ASP A 353 20.34 1.62 -9.06
N LEU A 354 20.68 2.38 -10.11
CA LEU A 354 21.94 2.20 -10.83
C LEU A 354 23.15 2.40 -9.90
N ILE A 355 23.11 3.45 -9.08
CA ILE A 355 24.15 3.75 -8.11
C ILE A 355 24.23 2.67 -7.02
N ALA A 356 23.10 2.20 -6.51
CA ALA A 356 23.03 1.08 -5.56
C ALA A 356 23.60 -0.22 -6.16
N GLY A 357 23.40 -0.43 -7.46
CA GLY A 357 23.96 -1.54 -8.23
C GLY A 357 25.44 -1.40 -8.62
N GLY A 358 26.13 -0.33 -8.14
CA GLY A 358 27.55 -0.09 -8.39
C GLY A 358 27.87 0.70 -9.66
N VAL A 359 26.88 1.20 -10.40
CA VAL A 359 27.05 2.08 -11.57
C VAL A 359 27.17 3.52 -11.05
N ALA A 360 28.36 3.94 -10.67
CA ALA A 360 28.54 5.10 -9.80
C ALA A 360 29.11 6.36 -10.49
N THR A 361 29.55 6.31 -11.74
CA THR A 361 30.07 7.50 -12.44
C THR A 361 29.06 8.07 -13.44
N ALA A 362 29.16 9.37 -13.73
CA ALA A 362 28.23 10.01 -14.67
C ALA A 362 28.27 9.37 -16.06
N GLU A 363 29.44 8.95 -16.52
CA GLU A 363 29.62 8.26 -17.79
C GLU A 363 28.97 6.87 -17.82
N ALA A 364 29.15 6.11 -16.74
CA ALA A 364 28.57 4.78 -16.62
C ALA A 364 27.04 4.86 -16.51
N ILE A 365 26.51 5.77 -15.70
CA ILE A 365 25.06 6.02 -15.58
C ILE A 365 24.47 6.45 -16.94
N ALA A 366 25.16 7.35 -17.63
CA ALA A 366 24.73 7.83 -18.94
C ALA A 366 24.69 6.71 -19.98
N ALA A 367 25.68 5.81 -19.96
CA ALA A 367 25.75 4.66 -20.85
C ALA A 367 24.59 3.67 -20.57
N GLU A 368 24.30 3.37 -19.31
CA GLU A 368 23.18 2.49 -18.94
C GLU A 368 21.81 3.08 -19.34
N LEU A 369 21.68 4.42 -19.24
CA LEU A 369 20.43 5.10 -19.60
C LEU A 369 20.30 5.38 -21.12
N GLY A 370 21.36 5.20 -21.90
CA GLY A 370 21.38 5.60 -23.30
C GLY A 370 21.29 7.12 -23.50
N ILE A 371 21.73 7.91 -22.53
CA ILE A 371 21.66 9.37 -22.50
C ILE A 371 23.10 9.92 -22.57
N ALA A 372 23.30 11.07 -23.22
CA ALA A 372 24.61 11.71 -23.24
C ALA A 372 25.03 12.19 -21.83
N ALA A 373 26.28 11.96 -21.45
CA ALA A 373 26.79 12.25 -20.10
C ALA A 373 26.68 13.73 -19.71
N ASP A 374 26.80 14.66 -20.65
CA ASP A 374 26.63 16.11 -20.46
C ASP A 374 25.20 16.49 -20.04
N ARG A 375 24.21 15.65 -20.36
CA ARG A 375 22.81 15.83 -19.92
C ARG A 375 22.52 15.19 -18.57
N VAL A 376 23.22 14.10 -18.21
CA VAL A 376 23.04 13.43 -16.92
C VAL A 376 23.71 14.20 -15.79
N ARG A 377 24.91 14.79 -16.02
CA ARG A 377 25.67 15.53 -15.01
C ARG A 377 24.89 16.64 -14.28
N PRO A 378 24.11 17.52 -14.95
CA PRO A 378 23.30 18.52 -14.24
C PRO A 378 22.26 17.90 -13.30
N VAL A 379 21.65 16.77 -13.68
CA VAL A 379 20.68 16.04 -12.84
C VAL A 379 21.40 15.50 -11.59
N LEU A 380 22.54 14.83 -11.76
CA LEU A 380 23.34 14.32 -10.63
C LEU A 380 23.81 15.46 -9.70
N THR A 381 24.15 16.63 -10.28
CA THR A 381 24.51 17.80 -9.48
C THR A 381 23.33 18.32 -8.67
N ALA A 382 22.14 18.40 -9.26
CA ALA A 382 20.91 18.78 -8.55
C ALA A 382 20.55 17.76 -7.47
N MET A 383 20.70 16.47 -7.75
CA MET A 383 20.49 15.42 -6.74
C MET A 383 21.47 15.54 -5.56
N CYS A 384 22.72 15.93 -5.81
CA CYS A 384 23.66 16.21 -4.72
C CYS A 384 23.25 17.44 -3.90
N SER A 385 22.81 18.52 -4.54
CA SER A 385 22.35 19.74 -3.84
C SER A 385 21.09 19.49 -2.98
N LEU A 386 20.25 18.54 -3.40
CA LEU A 386 19.06 18.10 -2.66
C LEU A 386 19.37 17.05 -1.58
N GLY A 387 20.65 16.67 -1.40
CA GLY A 387 21.04 15.65 -0.43
C GLY A 387 20.59 14.23 -0.79
N LEU A 388 20.21 13.97 -2.03
CA LEU A 388 19.87 12.62 -2.50
C LEU A 388 21.12 11.80 -2.81
N LEU A 389 22.17 12.47 -3.31
CA LEU A 389 23.46 11.85 -3.60
C LEU A 389 24.60 12.57 -2.87
N ALA A 390 25.67 11.85 -2.62
CA ALA A 390 26.97 12.42 -2.25
C ALA A 390 27.98 12.09 -3.34
N ARG A 391 28.87 13.05 -3.65
CA ARG A 391 29.94 12.89 -4.64
C ARG A 391 31.26 12.54 -3.96
N GLU A 392 31.93 11.51 -4.43
CA GLU A 392 33.27 11.06 -3.97
C GLU A 392 34.22 10.97 -5.18
N GLY A 393 34.94 12.05 -5.44
CA GLY A 393 35.77 12.17 -6.65
C GLY A 393 34.92 12.22 -7.91
N GLU A 394 35.03 11.24 -8.80
CA GLU A 394 34.20 11.10 -10.01
C GLU A 394 32.99 10.19 -9.78
N ALA A 395 32.91 9.53 -8.62
CA ALA A 395 31.80 8.64 -8.29
C ALA A 395 30.71 9.32 -7.46
N TYR A 396 29.50 8.80 -7.56
CA TYR A 396 28.32 9.17 -6.78
C TYR A 396 27.90 7.99 -5.91
N ARG A 397 27.39 8.27 -4.73
CA ARG A 397 26.73 7.29 -3.86
C ARG A 397 25.40 7.82 -3.36
N ASN A 398 24.47 6.94 -3.09
CA ASN A 398 23.25 7.30 -2.42
C ASN A 398 23.52 7.80 -0.99
N THR A 399 22.92 8.90 -0.61
CA THR A 399 22.77 9.27 0.81
C THR A 399 21.69 8.38 1.45
N PRO A 400 21.49 8.39 2.78
CA PRO A 400 20.34 7.74 3.40
C PRO A 400 19.01 8.18 2.78
N THR A 401 18.85 9.47 2.46
CA THR A 401 17.66 10.01 1.79
C THR A 401 17.51 9.48 0.37
N GLY A 402 18.60 9.49 -0.41
CA GLY A 402 18.57 8.95 -1.78
C GLY A 402 18.35 7.45 -1.85
N ALA A 403 18.80 6.71 -0.84
CA ALA A 403 18.58 5.27 -0.77
C ALA A 403 17.09 4.90 -0.54
N VAL A 404 16.28 5.79 0.00
CA VAL A 404 14.81 5.59 0.09
C VAL A 404 14.15 5.54 -1.29
N LEU A 405 14.79 6.17 -2.29
CA LEU A 405 14.30 6.21 -3.68
C LEU A 405 14.70 4.98 -4.49
N THR A 406 15.27 3.96 -3.88
CA THR A 406 15.58 2.69 -4.56
C THR A 406 14.40 1.72 -4.47
N GLY A 407 14.21 0.94 -5.53
CA GLY A 407 13.18 -0.09 -5.61
C GLY A 407 11.82 0.39 -6.08
N GLU A 408 10.95 -0.55 -6.41
CA GLU A 408 9.63 -0.23 -7.00
C GLU A 408 8.67 0.45 -6.02
N GLY A 409 8.82 0.25 -4.72
CA GLY A 409 8.01 0.97 -3.72
C GLY A 409 8.22 2.49 -3.77
N ALA A 410 9.42 2.93 -4.15
CA ALA A 410 9.72 4.34 -4.38
C ALA A 410 9.18 4.85 -5.72
N SER A 411 9.08 3.99 -6.75
CA SER A 411 8.55 4.37 -8.06
C SER A 411 7.03 4.49 -8.09
N ASP A 412 6.33 3.75 -7.22
CA ASP A 412 4.88 3.87 -7.10
C ASP A 412 4.51 5.30 -6.66
N GLY A 413 3.88 6.04 -7.56
CA GLY A 413 3.48 7.43 -7.34
C GLY A 413 4.55 8.50 -7.60
N LEU A 414 5.78 8.13 -7.98
CA LEU A 414 6.84 9.08 -8.37
C LEU A 414 7.27 8.96 -9.83
N ASP A 415 6.95 7.86 -10.51
CA ASP A 415 7.37 7.62 -11.90
C ASP A 415 6.60 8.54 -12.87
N LEU A 416 7.34 9.45 -13.55
CA LEU A 416 6.78 10.36 -14.55
C LEU A 416 6.33 9.66 -15.84
N SER A 417 6.69 8.41 -16.05
CA SER A 417 6.21 7.60 -17.17
C SER A 417 4.80 7.05 -16.93
N ASP A 418 4.33 7.04 -15.68
CA ASP A 418 2.95 6.68 -15.38
C ASP A 418 2.00 7.81 -15.82
N PRO A 419 1.06 7.55 -16.74
CA PRO A 419 0.09 8.56 -17.17
C PRO A 419 -0.73 9.16 -16.03
N ALA A 420 -1.00 8.38 -14.96
CA ALA A 420 -1.71 8.89 -13.78
C ALA A 420 -0.90 9.94 -13.00
N MET A 421 0.44 9.89 -13.06
CA MET A 421 1.29 10.93 -12.49
C MET A 421 1.18 12.24 -13.21
N LEU A 422 0.86 12.20 -14.49
CA LEU A 422 0.70 13.40 -15.28
C LEU A 422 -0.49 14.25 -14.83
N ASP A 423 -1.47 13.69 -14.11
CA ASP A 423 -2.60 14.45 -13.56
C ASP A 423 -2.15 15.52 -12.56
N LEU A 424 -1.06 15.27 -11.82
CA LEU A 424 -0.47 16.26 -10.93
C LEU A 424 0.00 17.52 -11.69
N PHE A 425 0.38 17.39 -12.96
CA PHE A 425 0.78 18.55 -13.77
C PHE A 425 -0.41 19.40 -14.23
N SER A 426 -1.64 18.92 -14.13
CA SER A 426 -2.85 19.73 -14.34
C SER A 426 -2.98 20.84 -13.30
N LEU A 427 -2.31 20.70 -12.14
CA LEU A 427 -2.26 21.76 -11.12
C LEU A 427 -1.66 23.07 -11.63
N VAL A 428 -0.80 23.06 -12.66
CA VAL A 428 -0.28 24.30 -13.25
C VAL A 428 -1.36 25.12 -13.95
N ASP A 429 -2.46 24.50 -14.35
CA ASP A 429 -3.61 25.12 -15.02
C ASP A 429 -4.74 25.48 -14.04
N LEU A 430 -4.55 25.22 -12.72
CA LEU A 430 -5.59 25.40 -11.70
C LEU A 430 -6.21 26.80 -11.70
N VAL A 431 -5.43 27.85 -11.94
CA VAL A 431 -5.94 29.22 -11.99
C VAL A 431 -6.95 29.40 -13.13
N ASP A 432 -6.68 28.80 -14.28
CA ASP A 432 -7.59 28.88 -15.43
C ASP A 432 -8.84 28.03 -15.20
N VAL A 433 -8.71 26.86 -14.57
CA VAL A 433 -9.84 26.01 -14.14
C VAL A 433 -10.75 26.78 -13.17
N LEU A 434 -10.19 27.44 -12.16
CA LEU A 434 -10.96 28.25 -11.19
C LEU A 434 -11.70 29.44 -11.84
N ARG A 435 -11.20 29.95 -12.95
CA ARG A 435 -11.86 31.01 -13.72
C ARG A 435 -12.94 30.49 -14.67
N GLY A 436 -13.23 29.20 -14.65
CA GLY A 436 -14.20 28.55 -15.53
C GLY A 436 -13.64 28.17 -16.90
N GLY A 437 -12.30 28.20 -17.06
CA GLY A 437 -11.61 27.57 -18.18
C GLY A 437 -11.29 26.11 -17.87
N PHE A 438 -11.41 25.23 -18.85
CA PHE A 438 -10.88 23.87 -18.76
C PHE A 438 -9.64 23.79 -19.64
N ALA A 439 -8.46 23.68 -19.03
CA ALA A 439 -7.22 23.53 -19.77
C ALA A 439 -6.98 22.05 -20.07
N SER A 440 -7.20 21.67 -21.30
CA SER A 440 -6.73 20.38 -21.80
C SER A 440 -5.21 20.43 -21.96
N ARG A 441 -4.47 19.48 -21.41
CA ARG A 441 -3.02 19.28 -21.64
C ARG A 441 -2.60 19.30 -23.12
N THR A 442 -3.51 18.95 -24.00
CA THR A 442 -3.26 18.77 -25.44
C THR A 442 -3.70 19.93 -26.28
N SER A 443 -4.41 20.92 -25.75
CA SER A 443 -4.96 22.02 -26.54
C SER A 443 -4.71 23.40 -25.90
N ARG A 444 -3.61 24.00 -26.23
CA ARG A 444 -3.45 25.49 -26.22
C ARG A 444 -4.24 26.13 -27.35
N ALA A 445 -5.10 25.43 -28.04
CA ALA A 445 -5.96 25.93 -29.09
C ALA A 445 -7.27 26.44 -28.48
N SER A 446 -7.62 27.66 -28.77
CA SER A 446 -8.91 28.33 -28.56
C SER A 446 -10.04 27.47 -29.16
N ALA A 447 -10.56 26.50 -28.40
CA ALA A 447 -11.75 25.77 -28.78
C ALA A 447 -12.90 26.24 -27.92
N THR A 448 -14.00 26.63 -28.57
CA THR A 448 -15.27 27.03 -27.96
C THR A 448 -15.97 25.90 -27.19
N GLU A 449 -15.46 24.68 -27.28
CA GLU A 449 -15.85 23.50 -26.49
C GLU A 449 -14.60 22.66 -26.24
N ALA A 450 -14.01 22.79 -25.05
CA ALA A 450 -12.93 21.89 -24.63
C ALA A 450 -13.51 20.49 -24.36
N PRO A 451 -12.85 19.40 -24.77
CA PRO A 451 -13.31 18.06 -24.49
C PRO A 451 -13.36 17.84 -22.97
N THR A 452 -14.41 17.17 -22.49
CA THR A 452 -14.52 16.79 -21.09
C THR A 452 -13.40 15.81 -20.72
N TRP A 453 -13.11 15.65 -19.42
CA TRP A 453 -12.16 14.65 -18.97
C TRP A 453 -12.53 13.23 -19.46
N HIS A 454 -13.82 12.88 -19.49
CA HIS A 454 -14.30 11.60 -20.04
C HIS A 454 -14.07 11.50 -21.55
N ASP A 455 -14.19 12.58 -22.31
CA ASP A 455 -13.88 12.58 -23.74
C ASP A 455 -12.37 12.37 -23.98
N GLN A 456 -11.52 12.92 -23.12
CA GLN A 456 -10.07 12.74 -23.18
C GLN A 456 -9.69 11.27 -22.90
N ARG A 457 -10.27 10.65 -21.87
CA ARG A 457 -10.08 9.22 -21.58
C ARG A 457 -10.56 8.36 -22.75
N ALA A 458 -11.72 8.66 -23.32
CA ALA A 458 -12.25 7.91 -24.46
C ALA A 458 -11.35 8.03 -25.72
N ALA A 459 -10.62 9.14 -25.85
CA ALA A 459 -9.71 9.37 -26.96
C ALA A 459 -8.31 8.78 -26.74
N ASP A 460 -7.90 8.55 -25.51
CA ASP A 460 -6.58 8.01 -25.11
C ASP A 460 -6.72 6.72 -24.28
N PRO A 461 -6.62 5.54 -24.91
CA PRO A 461 -6.71 4.26 -24.21
C PRO A 461 -5.63 4.05 -23.13
N GLY A 462 -4.46 4.69 -23.27
CA GLY A 462 -3.39 4.62 -22.26
C GLY A 462 -3.76 5.37 -21.01
N LEU A 463 -4.32 6.58 -21.17
CA LEU A 463 -4.84 7.38 -20.06
C LEU A 463 -6.02 6.68 -19.36
N ASP A 464 -6.97 6.12 -20.14
CA ASP A 464 -8.09 5.37 -19.57
C ASP A 464 -7.63 4.15 -18.77
N ALA A 465 -6.71 3.37 -19.32
CA ALA A 465 -6.15 2.20 -18.64
C ALA A 465 -5.40 2.57 -17.34
N ALA A 466 -4.69 3.70 -17.32
CA ALA A 466 -3.99 4.17 -16.12
C ALA A 466 -4.98 4.58 -15.01
N HIS A 467 -6.05 5.29 -15.36
CA HIS A 467 -7.10 5.67 -14.40
C HIS A 467 -7.86 4.46 -13.86
N ARG A 468 -8.24 3.50 -14.73
CA ARG A 468 -8.88 2.25 -14.30
C ARG A 468 -7.98 1.46 -13.37
N ARG A 469 -6.68 1.35 -13.66
CA ARG A 469 -5.70 0.70 -12.79
C ARG A 469 -5.65 1.35 -11.42
N ARG A 470 -5.59 2.69 -11.37
CA ARG A 470 -5.60 3.44 -10.11
C ARG A 470 -6.87 3.17 -9.30
N SER A 471 -8.04 3.14 -9.94
CA SER A 471 -9.29 2.79 -9.28
C SER A 471 -9.27 1.36 -8.75
N LEU A 472 -8.74 0.39 -9.51
CA LEU A 472 -8.57 -1.00 -9.08
C LEU A 472 -7.61 -1.15 -7.90
N ASP A 473 -6.49 -0.45 -7.93
CA ASP A 473 -5.49 -0.48 -6.85
C ASP A 473 -6.09 -0.04 -5.51
N HIS A 474 -7.03 0.89 -5.51
CA HIS A 474 -7.76 1.30 -4.32
C HIS A 474 -8.95 0.39 -4.00
N LEU A 475 -9.68 -0.06 -5.02
CA LEU A 475 -10.88 -0.88 -4.85
C LEU A 475 -10.56 -2.26 -4.28
N GLN A 476 -9.40 -2.85 -4.58
CA GLN A 476 -9.01 -4.16 -4.06
C GLN A 476 -9.10 -4.26 -2.53
N TYR A 477 -8.96 -3.12 -1.81
CA TYR A 477 -9.05 -3.09 -0.36
C TYR A 477 -10.49 -3.12 0.18
N VAL A 478 -11.48 -2.82 -0.65
CA VAL A 478 -12.88 -2.67 -0.21
C VAL A 478 -13.86 -3.47 -1.07
N LEU A 479 -13.40 -4.10 -2.14
CA LEU A 479 -14.27 -4.79 -3.08
C LEU A 479 -15.10 -5.87 -2.40
N ASP A 480 -14.50 -6.73 -1.59
CA ASP A 480 -15.23 -7.78 -0.88
C ASP A 480 -16.29 -7.22 0.07
N LEU A 481 -15.99 -6.12 0.75
CA LEU A 481 -16.94 -5.43 1.64
C LEU A 481 -18.13 -4.85 0.85
N ILE A 482 -17.87 -4.30 -0.34
CA ILE A 482 -18.91 -3.83 -1.24
C ILE A 482 -19.79 -4.99 -1.71
N LEU A 483 -19.17 -6.12 -2.09
CA LEU A 483 -19.89 -7.29 -2.58
C LEU A 483 -20.69 -8.00 -1.48
N ASP A 484 -20.31 -7.84 -0.22
CA ASP A 484 -21.02 -8.37 0.96
C ASP A 484 -22.13 -7.44 1.47
N LEU A 485 -22.30 -6.25 0.90
CA LEU A 485 -23.46 -5.42 1.20
C LEU A 485 -24.75 -6.20 0.92
N GLU A 486 -25.64 -6.24 1.91
CA GLU A 486 -26.88 -7.03 1.84
C GLU A 486 -27.66 -6.80 0.54
N PRO A 487 -27.86 -5.55 0.04
CA PRO A 487 -28.59 -5.35 -1.21
C PRO A 487 -27.86 -5.89 -2.45
N VAL A 488 -26.52 -6.00 -2.43
CA VAL A 488 -25.74 -6.61 -3.52
C VAL A 488 -25.87 -8.13 -3.47
N ALA A 489 -25.67 -8.71 -2.29
CA ALA A 489 -25.70 -10.15 -2.09
C ALA A 489 -27.10 -10.75 -2.32
N ALA A 490 -28.16 -10.01 -1.99
CA ALA A 490 -29.54 -10.45 -2.10
C ALA A 490 -30.20 -10.18 -3.48
N ALA A 491 -29.56 -9.37 -4.35
CA ALA A 491 -30.12 -9.00 -5.65
C ALA A 491 -30.25 -10.21 -6.59
N GLY A 492 -31.39 -10.41 -7.22
CA GLY A 492 -31.56 -11.39 -8.31
C GLY A 492 -31.00 -10.86 -9.64
N SER A 493 -31.03 -9.55 -9.83
CA SER A 493 -30.47 -8.85 -10.98
C SER A 493 -29.67 -7.62 -10.54
N LEU A 494 -28.48 -7.46 -11.06
CA LEU A 494 -27.52 -6.41 -10.70
C LEU A 494 -26.98 -5.70 -11.95
N ALA A 495 -26.94 -4.37 -11.93
CA ALA A 495 -26.17 -3.59 -12.89
C ALA A 495 -24.91 -3.06 -12.21
N VAL A 496 -23.73 -3.35 -12.74
CA VAL A 496 -22.45 -2.83 -12.27
C VAL A 496 -21.92 -1.85 -13.30
N VAL A 497 -21.53 -0.66 -12.85
CA VAL A 497 -21.08 0.41 -13.74
C VAL A 497 -20.00 1.27 -13.09
N GLY A 498 -19.08 1.76 -13.88
CA GLY A 498 -18.00 2.64 -13.44
C GLY A 498 -16.66 2.25 -14.01
N ASP A 499 -15.59 2.69 -13.37
CA ASP A 499 -14.23 2.46 -13.86
C ASP A 499 -13.78 0.99 -13.78
N VAL A 500 -14.44 0.18 -12.95
CA VAL A 500 -14.06 -1.21 -12.65
C VAL A 500 -15.26 -2.17 -12.75
N ASP A 501 -16.17 -1.86 -13.65
CA ASP A 501 -17.41 -2.62 -13.85
C ASP A 501 -17.18 -4.08 -14.24
N ALA A 502 -16.22 -4.35 -15.10
CA ALA A 502 -15.88 -5.71 -15.55
C ALA A 502 -15.26 -6.53 -14.41
N GLU A 503 -14.28 -5.96 -13.71
CA GLU A 503 -13.57 -6.62 -12.61
C GLU A 503 -14.50 -6.91 -11.42
N ALA A 504 -15.40 -5.97 -11.10
CA ALA A 504 -16.40 -6.19 -10.06
C ALA A 504 -17.43 -7.26 -10.46
N ALA A 505 -17.87 -7.29 -11.72
CA ALA A 505 -18.76 -8.33 -12.24
C ALA A 505 -18.11 -9.72 -12.21
N ASP A 506 -16.84 -9.82 -12.58
CA ASP A 506 -16.06 -11.06 -12.49
C ASP A 506 -15.88 -11.52 -11.05
N ALA A 507 -15.59 -10.61 -10.12
CA ALA A 507 -15.47 -10.91 -8.70
C ALA A 507 -16.78 -11.43 -8.11
N LEU A 508 -17.92 -10.80 -8.43
CA LEU A 508 -19.26 -11.27 -8.05
C LEU A 508 -19.53 -12.69 -8.57
N THR A 509 -19.19 -12.95 -9.83
CA THR A 509 -19.38 -14.27 -10.45
C THR A 509 -18.54 -15.34 -9.75
N ARG A 510 -17.32 -15.03 -9.37
CA ARG A 510 -16.45 -15.96 -8.62
C ARG A 510 -16.93 -16.21 -7.20
N LYS A 511 -17.40 -15.14 -6.51
CA LYS A 511 -17.84 -15.21 -5.11
C LYS A 511 -19.12 -16.05 -4.94
N ALA A 512 -20.02 -15.99 -5.90
CA ALA A 512 -21.31 -16.70 -5.83
C ALA A 512 -21.66 -17.41 -7.16
N PRO A 513 -20.88 -18.42 -7.58
CA PRO A 513 -21.01 -19.05 -8.91
C PRO A 513 -22.37 -19.75 -9.12
N HIS A 514 -23.11 -20.05 -8.06
CA HIS A 514 -24.41 -20.74 -8.10
C HIS A 514 -25.58 -19.88 -7.64
N SER A 515 -25.40 -18.56 -7.48
CA SER A 515 -26.44 -17.65 -6.99
C SER A 515 -27.62 -17.51 -7.95
N GLY A 516 -27.43 -17.79 -9.23
CA GLY A 516 -28.43 -17.52 -10.28
C GLY A 516 -28.61 -16.02 -10.56
N GLN A 517 -27.75 -15.17 -10.02
CA GLN A 517 -27.79 -13.73 -10.18
C GLN A 517 -27.48 -13.31 -11.63
N THR A 518 -28.29 -12.42 -12.18
CA THR A 518 -28.04 -11.85 -13.51
C THR A 518 -27.25 -10.54 -13.36
N ILE A 519 -26.02 -10.51 -13.90
CA ILE A 519 -25.15 -9.33 -13.84
C ILE A 519 -25.12 -8.65 -15.20
N HIS A 520 -25.39 -7.34 -15.21
CA HIS A 520 -25.31 -6.46 -16.36
C HIS A 520 -24.16 -5.48 -16.20
N THR A 521 -23.37 -5.28 -17.25
CA THR A 521 -22.34 -4.22 -17.33
C THR A 521 -22.73 -3.22 -18.42
N PRO A 522 -23.53 -2.19 -18.08
CA PRO A 522 -24.11 -1.27 -19.08
C PRO A 522 -23.09 -0.46 -19.88
N GLY A 523 -21.87 -0.28 -19.33
CA GLY A 523 -20.76 0.38 -19.99
C GLY A 523 -20.94 1.89 -20.21
N ALA A 524 -19.93 2.51 -20.86
CA ALA A 524 -19.85 3.96 -21.08
C ALA A 524 -21.02 4.55 -21.90
N GLU A 525 -21.65 3.77 -22.79
CA GLU A 525 -22.80 4.24 -23.59
C GLU A 525 -24.05 4.51 -22.72
N SER A 526 -24.24 3.72 -21.66
CA SER A 526 -25.33 3.95 -20.72
C SER A 526 -25.04 5.15 -19.82
N LEU A 527 -23.78 5.34 -19.43
CA LEU A 527 -23.34 6.52 -18.67
C LEU A 527 -23.49 7.81 -19.50
N SER A 528 -23.23 7.77 -20.80
CA SER A 528 -23.40 8.92 -21.70
C SER A 528 -24.85 9.18 -22.10
N GLY A 529 -25.81 8.36 -21.67
CA GLY A 529 -27.23 8.49 -22.02
C GLY A 529 -27.61 8.02 -23.42
N ARG A 530 -26.68 7.41 -24.15
CA ARG A 530 -26.91 6.87 -25.51
C ARG A 530 -27.67 5.54 -25.51
N ARG A 531 -27.72 4.85 -24.36
CA ARG A 531 -28.41 3.58 -24.16
C ARG A 531 -29.33 3.64 -22.94
N SER A 532 -30.46 2.91 -22.98
CA SER A 532 -31.37 2.78 -21.85
C SER A 532 -30.71 2.01 -20.70
N TRP A 533 -31.05 2.37 -19.47
CA TRP A 533 -30.61 1.64 -18.28
C TRP A 533 -31.39 0.32 -18.17
N PRO A 534 -30.75 -0.80 -17.76
CA PRO A 534 -31.49 -2.04 -17.50
C PRO A 534 -32.38 -1.91 -16.26
N ASP A 535 -33.52 -2.54 -16.28
CA ASP A 535 -34.38 -2.64 -15.09
C ASP A 535 -33.84 -3.78 -14.20
N VAL A 536 -33.39 -3.46 -13.00
CA VAL A 536 -32.66 -4.38 -12.11
C VAL A 536 -33.07 -4.19 -10.65
N ASP A 537 -32.81 -5.20 -9.82
CA ASP A 537 -33.03 -5.10 -8.37
C ASP A 537 -32.06 -4.11 -7.72
N CYS A 538 -30.79 -4.16 -8.13
CA CYS A 538 -29.75 -3.29 -7.59
C CYS A 538 -28.84 -2.73 -8.70
N THR A 539 -28.53 -1.45 -8.63
CA THR A 539 -27.44 -0.83 -9.40
C THR A 539 -26.28 -0.50 -8.47
N LEU A 540 -25.09 -0.97 -8.81
CA LEU A 540 -23.82 -0.69 -8.13
C LEU A 540 -22.95 0.21 -9.01
N VAL A 541 -22.69 1.42 -8.55
CA VAL A 541 -21.83 2.42 -9.21
C VAL A 541 -20.51 2.47 -8.47
N ILE A 542 -19.40 2.24 -9.16
CA ILE A 542 -18.07 2.29 -8.58
C ILE A 542 -17.18 3.23 -9.43
N ALA A 543 -16.78 4.36 -8.86
CA ALA A 543 -15.99 5.39 -9.54
C ALA A 543 -16.57 5.80 -10.92
N GLY A 544 -17.90 5.85 -11.02
CA GLY A 544 -18.60 6.14 -12.27
C GLY A 544 -19.08 7.58 -12.40
N LEU A 545 -19.07 8.34 -11.30
CA LEU A 545 -19.61 9.71 -11.23
C LEU A 545 -18.48 10.77 -11.13
N THR A 546 -17.32 10.40 -10.65
CA THR A 546 -16.17 11.30 -10.51
C THR A 546 -15.83 12.00 -11.84
N GLY A 547 -15.57 13.29 -11.78
CA GLY A 547 -15.19 14.10 -12.95
C GLY A 547 -16.36 14.54 -13.84
N ARG A 548 -17.59 14.22 -13.46
CA ARG A 548 -18.81 14.70 -14.15
C ARG A 548 -19.31 16.00 -13.55
N SER A 549 -19.94 16.80 -14.39
CA SER A 549 -20.65 17.98 -13.91
C SER A 549 -21.83 17.58 -13.04
N ARG A 550 -22.24 18.46 -12.13
CA ARG A 550 -23.42 18.20 -11.26
C ARG A 550 -24.68 17.88 -12.06
N ALA A 551 -24.88 18.53 -13.20
CA ALA A 551 -26.04 18.29 -14.06
C ALA A 551 -26.02 16.85 -14.65
N GLU A 552 -24.84 16.36 -15.07
CA GLU A 552 -24.67 15.00 -15.56
C GLU A 552 -24.89 13.98 -14.45
N VAL A 553 -24.31 14.24 -13.25
CA VAL A 553 -24.52 13.37 -12.07
C VAL A 553 -26.02 13.28 -11.75
N THR A 554 -26.72 14.41 -11.64
CA THR A 554 -28.17 14.42 -11.34
C THR A 554 -28.98 13.63 -12.39
N ALA A 555 -28.67 13.82 -13.67
CA ALA A 555 -29.35 13.09 -14.75
C ALA A 555 -29.06 11.59 -14.73
N LEU A 556 -27.87 11.18 -14.34
CA LEU A 556 -27.49 9.78 -14.17
C LEU A 556 -28.24 9.15 -12.99
N LEU A 557 -28.24 9.82 -11.83
CA LEU A 557 -28.92 9.37 -10.62
C LEU A 557 -30.42 9.17 -10.87
N ASP A 558 -31.07 10.12 -11.56
CA ASP A 558 -32.49 10.02 -11.90
C ASP A 558 -32.80 8.75 -12.72
N ARG A 559 -32.00 8.48 -13.73
CA ARG A 559 -32.15 7.29 -14.58
C ARG A 559 -31.88 5.97 -13.83
N MET A 560 -30.86 5.94 -12.99
CA MET A 560 -30.50 4.78 -12.19
C MET A 560 -31.57 4.48 -11.14
N LEU A 561 -32.04 5.51 -10.42
CA LEU A 561 -33.14 5.39 -9.46
C LEU A 561 -34.44 4.95 -10.12
N ALA A 562 -34.72 5.42 -11.35
CA ALA A 562 -35.91 5.02 -12.06
C ALA A 562 -35.92 3.53 -12.44
N ALA A 563 -34.77 2.94 -12.69
CA ALA A 563 -34.59 1.58 -13.19
C ALA A 563 -34.11 0.56 -12.11
N SER A 564 -33.89 0.97 -10.88
CA SER A 564 -33.41 0.11 -9.81
C SER A 564 -34.24 0.25 -8.54
N ARG A 565 -34.38 -0.84 -7.79
CA ARG A 565 -34.99 -0.79 -6.44
C ARG A 565 -34.03 -0.21 -5.44
N THR A 566 -32.75 -0.60 -5.56
CA THR A 566 -31.65 -0.12 -4.73
C THR A 566 -30.53 0.42 -5.61
N LEU A 567 -30.01 1.58 -5.27
CA LEU A 567 -28.85 2.21 -5.90
C LEU A 567 -27.75 2.33 -4.86
N ILE A 568 -26.59 1.74 -5.14
CA ILE A 568 -25.41 1.80 -4.29
C ILE A 568 -24.34 2.57 -5.05
N ILE A 569 -23.77 3.59 -4.42
CA ILE A 569 -22.78 4.48 -5.02
C ILE A 569 -21.54 4.45 -4.15
N VAL A 570 -20.44 4.02 -4.74
CA VAL A 570 -19.10 3.97 -4.15
C VAL A 570 -18.20 4.89 -4.96
N GLU A 571 -17.95 6.06 -4.43
CA GLU A 571 -17.12 7.10 -5.04
C GLU A 571 -16.07 7.57 -4.03
N PRO A 572 -15.01 8.24 -4.49
CA PRO A 572 -14.07 8.87 -3.58
C PRO A 572 -14.70 10.14 -2.97
N PHE A 573 -15.64 9.93 -2.05
CA PHE A 573 -16.27 11.05 -1.33
C PHE A 573 -15.24 11.74 -0.45
N THR A 574 -15.26 13.07 -0.47
CA THR A 574 -14.40 13.88 0.39
C THR A 574 -15.26 14.91 1.12
N ASP A 575 -15.26 14.84 2.43
CA ASP A 575 -15.86 15.88 3.27
C ASP A 575 -14.82 16.98 3.51
N GLU A 576 -15.11 18.19 3.02
CA GLU A 576 -14.19 19.33 3.13
C GLU A 576 -13.92 19.74 4.59
N ALA A 577 -14.86 19.46 5.49
CA ALA A 577 -14.75 19.85 6.90
C ALA A 577 -13.78 18.95 7.68
N GLU A 578 -13.60 17.70 7.23
CA GLU A 578 -12.78 16.68 7.89
C GLU A 578 -11.61 16.21 7.01
N ALA A 579 -11.32 16.95 5.93
CA ALA A 579 -10.29 16.56 4.98
C ALA A 579 -8.90 16.59 5.61
N ASP A 580 -8.24 15.44 5.63
CA ASP A 580 -6.81 15.34 5.90
C ASP A 580 -5.97 15.88 4.72
N ASP A 581 -4.65 15.96 4.89
CA ASP A 581 -3.75 16.49 3.86
C ASP A 581 -3.88 15.74 2.52
N HIS A 582 -4.09 14.42 2.54
CA HIS A 582 -4.25 13.60 1.34
C HIS A 582 -5.60 13.85 0.65
N GLN A 583 -6.66 14.03 1.43
CA GLN A 583 -7.97 14.36 0.91
C GLN A 583 -7.99 15.77 0.31
N ALA A 584 -7.30 16.73 0.95
CA ALA A 584 -7.17 18.07 0.41
C ALA A 584 -6.40 18.08 -0.93
N GLU A 585 -5.32 17.28 -1.04
CA GLU A 585 -4.60 17.09 -2.30
C GLU A 585 -5.51 16.46 -3.37
N GLU A 586 -6.31 15.47 -3.02
CA GLU A 586 -7.23 14.81 -3.94
C GLU A 586 -8.33 15.76 -4.44
N LEU A 587 -8.89 16.59 -3.55
CA LEU A 587 -9.89 17.62 -3.91
C LEU A 587 -9.35 18.54 -5.01
N ILE A 588 -8.16 19.09 -4.80
CA ILE A 588 -7.53 20.03 -5.73
C ILE A 588 -7.09 19.34 -7.01
N THR A 589 -6.51 18.14 -6.93
CA THR A 589 -6.09 17.38 -8.11
C THR A 589 -7.29 16.97 -8.96
N THR A 590 -8.38 16.51 -8.35
CA THR A 590 -9.62 16.19 -9.05
C THR A 590 -10.19 17.41 -9.77
N LEU A 591 -10.26 18.57 -9.09
CA LEU A 591 -10.72 19.81 -9.69
C LEU A 591 -9.83 20.23 -10.87
N ALA A 592 -8.52 20.22 -10.69
CA ALA A 592 -7.58 20.62 -11.73
C ALA A 592 -7.62 19.68 -12.95
N THR A 593 -7.77 18.38 -12.72
CA THR A 593 -7.78 17.36 -13.77
C THR A 593 -9.11 17.33 -14.53
N THR A 594 -10.23 17.43 -13.82
CA THR A 594 -11.56 17.19 -14.40
C THR A 594 -12.35 18.46 -14.68
N GLY A 595 -11.95 19.58 -14.08
CA GLY A 595 -12.71 20.82 -14.09
C GLY A 595 -13.95 20.82 -13.20
N ASN A 596 -14.20 19.71 -12.48
CA ASN A 596 -15.35 19.54 -11.62
C ASN A 596 -14.91 19.22 -10.18
N PRO A 597 -15.60 19.76 -9.17
CA PRO A 597 -15.30 19.44 -7.79
C PRO A 597 -15.59 17.96 -7.48
N SER A 598 -14.92 17.43 -6.48
CA SER A 598 -15.21 16.10 -5.94
C SER A 598 -16.64 16.01 -5.38
N LEU A 599 -17.19 14.81 -5.39
CA LEU A 599 -18.49 14.55 -4.79
C LEU A 599 -18.36 14.47 -3.27
N THR A 600 -19.35 15.03 -2.57
CA THR A 600 -19.49 14.87 -1.13
C THR A 600 -20.66 13.93 -0.84
N SER A 601 -20.58 13.14 0.23
CA SER A 601 -21.68 12.27 0.65
C SER A 601 -22.95 13.08 0.94
N ASP A 602 -22.83 14.18 1.67
CA ASP A 602 -23.93 15.08 2.01
C ASP A 602 -24.62 15.70 0.78
N GLY A 603 -23.82 16.08 -0.22
CA GLY A 603 -24.32 16.62 -1.47
C GLY A 603 -25.13 15.57 -2.24
N LEU A 604 -24.61 14.35 -2.30
CA LEU A 604 -25.24 13.22 -2.96
C LEU A 604 -26.54 12.80 -2.27
N ILE A 605 -26.58 12.76 -0.93
CA ILE A 605 -27.78 12.46 -0.15
C ILE A 605 -28.90 13.46 -0.47
N LYS A 606 -28.59 14.75 -0.50
CA LYS A 606 -29.55 15.80 -0.85
C LYS A 606 -30.10 15.64 -2.26
N ASP A 607 -29.23 15.33 -3.23
CA ASP A 607 -29.63 15.11 -4.62
C ASP A 607 -30.52 13.86 -4.75
N LEU A 608 -30.20 12.76 -4.08
CA LEU A 608 -30.99 11.52 -4.08
C LEU A 608 -32.40 11.73 -3.46
N HIS A 609 -32.50 12.44 -2.35
CA HIS A 609 -33.78 12.79 -1.77
C HIS A 609 -34.60 13.70 -2.68
N ALA A 610 -33.97 14.68 -3.34
CA ALA A 610 -34.62 15.54 -4.30
C ALA A 610 -35.18 14.77 -5.53
N LEU A 611 -34.53 13.66 -5.90
CA LEU A 611 -34.95 12.75 -6.98
C LEU A 611 -35.97 11.70 -6.52
N GLY A 612 -36.37 11.71 -5.25
CA GLY A 612 -37.46 10.86 -4.73
C GLY A 612 -37.01 9.54 -4.14
N ALA A 613 -35.75 9.41 -3.73
CA ALA A 613 -35.30 8.27 -2.91
C ALA A 613 -36.05 8.29 -1.56
N ALA A 614 -36.64 7.16 -1.19
CA ALA A 614 -37.44 7.03 0.04
C ALA A 614 -36.52 6.94 1.29
N HIS A 615 -35.38 6.26 1.14
CA HIS A 615 -34.41 6.11 2.18
C HIS A 615 -33.01 6.24 1.57
N VAL A 616 -32.11 6.96 2.26
CA VAL A 616 -30.71 7.10 1.89
C VAL A 616 -29.88 6.94 3.15
N GLU A 617 -28.94 6.03 3.11
CA GLU A 617 -27.97 5.81 4.20
C GLU A 617 -26.55 5.84 3.68
N VAL A 618 -25.61 6.19 4.54
CA VAL A 618 -24.17 6.09 4.28
C VAL A 618 -23.63 4.96 5.13
N LYS A 619 -22.88 4.06 4.51
CA LYS A 619 -22.26 2.94 5.18
C LYS A 619 -20.76 2.99 4.97
N ASP A 620 -20.00 2.95 6.06
CA ASP A 620 -18.56 2.82 5.99
C ASP A 620 -18.18 1.46 5.44
N ILE A 621 -17.29 1.45 4.44
CA ILE A 621 -16.78 0.26 3.76
C ILE A 621 -15.26 0.20 3.74
N GLY A 622 -14.59 1.16 4.33
CA GLY A 622 -13.15 1.33 4.19
C GLY A 622 -12.40 1.56 5.49
N TRP A 623 -11.14 1.24 5.43
CA TRP A 623 -10.17 1.20 6.53
C TRP A 623 -9.44 2.52 6.78
N GLY A 624 -9.85 3.61 6.17
CA GLY A 624 -9.07 4.84 6.14
C GLY A 624 -7.88 4.81 5.17
N PHE A 625 -7.62 3.68 4.51
CA PHE A 625 -6.64 3.57 3.44
C PHE A 625 -7.35 3.55 2.08
N GLY A 626 -6.93 4.43 1.17
CA GLY A 626 -7.48 4.49 -0.16
C GLY A 626 -8.63 5.48 -0.30
N ARG A 627 -9.12 5.59 -1.53
CA ARG A 627 -10.08 6.62 -1.96
C ARG A 627 -11.52 6.27 -1.62
N PHE A 628 -11.86 5.00 -1.45
CA PHE A 628 -13.21 4.52 -1.25
C PHE A 628 -13.43 4.19 0.23
N ARG A 629 -14.11 5.08 0.95
CA ARG A 629 -14.30 4.96 2.40
C ARG A 629 -15.74 4.62 2.79
N SER A 630 -16.69 4.99 1.94
CA SER A 630 -18.10 4.80 2.21
C SER A 630 -18.90 4.47 0.96
N ALA A 631 -20.04 3.84 1.16
CA ALA A 631 -21.08 3.60 0.16
C ALA A 631 -22.33 4.40 0.52
N VAL A 632 -22.90 5.11 -0.45
CA VAL A 632 -24.21 5.73 -0.32
C VAL A 632 -25.24 4.76 -0.89
N ILE A 633 -26.18 4.32 -0.07
CA ILE A 633 -27.21 3.35 -0.42
C ILE A 633 -28.56 4.07 -0.45
N ALA A 634 -29.19 4.11 -1.60
CA ALA A 634 -30.50 4.72 -1.79
C ALA A 634 -31.53 3.66 -2.21
N THR A 635 -32.70 3.68 -1.59
CA THR A 635 -33.82 2.81 -1.96
C THR A 635 -35.02 3.62 -2.43
N ARG A 636 -35.75 3.04 -3.39
CA ARG A 636 -37.02 3.57 -3.86
C ARG A 636 -38.14 3.00 -3.02
N SER A 637 -39.23 3.77 -2.80
CA SER A 637 -40.43 3.33 -2.09
C SER A 637 -41.19 2.23 -2.83
#